data_1c633b72e439abaffa08644cf3078118
#
_entry.id   1c633b72e439abaffa08644cf3078118
#
_cell.length_a   1.000
_cell.length_b   1.000
_cell.length_c   1.000
_cell.angle_alpha   90.00
_cell.angle_beta   90.00
_cell.angle_gamma   90.00
#
_symmetry.space_group_name_H-M   'P 1'
#
loop_
_entity.id
_entity.type
_entity.pdbx_description
1 polymer ?
#
loop_
_entity_poly.entity_id
_entity_poly.type
_entity_poly.pdbx_seq_one_letter_code
_entity_poly.pdbx_strand_id
1 'polypeptide(L)'
;MPKHNERKTDTPANTVSSGRSVVVWVGRLAVGLVGLAVAGVSGILIAVGIALAVAYPNLPDVADLADYRPKLPLRVLTADGQLMGEFGEERRNLLTIREIPDVMKNAVLAIEDARFFEHSGVDYRGMMRAALANLGRAKSQGASTITMQVARNVYLSAEKSYTRKIYEVLLTFKLEHLLTKEQILEIYMNQIFLGQRAYGFSTASQTYFGKPLKDVSVAEAAMLAGLPKAPSAYNPISNPKRARIRQLHIIDRMVENGFITEAEAEQARAEELKLRPAGLQVRVHAEFAAEMVRQAIVAQYGDEAYTRGLIVTTSLRSDDQQVAYRALRDGVLDYERRQFYRGPELFVTLPAEPAARDEAIDDALNERPDNDDLMSAVVLEASARKVVAVRQDGVPFEITGEGLRAVQSGLSDKAGPNVKIRPGAVVRVIKVGDKDWRITQLPEVEAAFVAMDPKSGAVRALVGGFDFQKNKFNHVTQAWRQPGSSFKPFIYSAALEKGLSPMTVVNDAPLFYTAVETGGKPWEPKNYDGKFDGPMSVRRALAKSKNMVSIRVLQLVGTQSAQEWVTRFGFDAARHPPYLTMALGAGSVTPMQMAAGYAVFANGGYRIQPTLITQVTDNKGRVLYAGEPSGPSEDQRVIEPRNAFIMNSLLQEITRSGTAARAQASLKRPDLYGKTGTTNDSVDAWFVGYQPTLVAAAWVGYDTPRNLGSRETGGGLSLPIWIDYMKQALDGVPVMQYNPPAGVINVGGEWYYEEYGPGRGVRGLGLNDPWPGMPDGGMPATEGEQLPPVPIPSDVRRGILDLFRN
;
A
#
# COMPACT_ATOMS: atom_id res chain seq x y z
N MET A 1 0.83 72.23 -85.78
CA MET A 1 1.74 72.85 -86.91
C MET A 1 3.08 73.06 -86.30
N PRO A 2 4.15 72.93 -87.03
CA PRO A 2 4.52 71.87 -87.98
C PRO A 2 5.92 71.30 -87.63
N LYS A 3 6.19 70.11 -88.12
CA LYS A 3 7.16 69.67 -89.16
C LYS A 3 8.70 69.66 -88.79
N HIS A 4 9.38 68.73 -89.01
CA HIS A 4 9.93 67.90 -90.09
C HIS A 4 11.27 67.27 -89.61
N ASN A 5 11.42 66.13 -89.85
CA ASN A 5 11.98 65.30 -90.89
C ASN A 5 13.49 64.98 -90.73
N GLU A 6 13.70 63.70 -90.83
CA GLU A 6 14.66 63.02 -91.65
C GLU A 6 16.14 62.99 -91.23
N ARG A 7 16.94 61.98 -91.24
CA ARG A 7 17.11 60.78 -92.08
C ARG A 7 18.29 59.93 -91.46
N LYS A 8 18.03 58.68 -91.53
CA LYS A 8 19.01 57.61 -91.83
C LYS A 8 20.53 57.84 -91.79
N THR A 9 21.21 56.89 -91.12
CA THR A 9 22.10 55.93 -91.81
C THR A 9 22.59 54.83 -90.89
N ASP A 10 22.58 53.65 -91.36
CA ASP A 10 23.06 52.34 -91.22
C ASP A 10 24.35 52.06 -90.42
N THR A 11 24.24 51.01 -89.54
CA THR A 11 25.05 49.79 -89.27
C THR A 11 26.63 49.90 -89.20
N PRO A 12 27.32 49.04 -88.41
CA PRO A 12 27.02 47.67 -88.14
C PRO A 12 27.31 47.19 -86.71
N ALA A 13 26.84 45.94 -86.42
CA ALA A 13 27.03 45.08 -85.33
C ALA A 13 28.42 44.89 -84.77
N ASN A 14 28.53 44.83 -83.44
CA ASN A 14 29.51 43.98 -82.78
C ASN A 14 28.92 43.27 -81.59
N THR A 15 28.55 42.02 -81.78
CA THR A 15 28.38 40.99 -80.78
C THR A 15 29.74 40.72 -80.17
N VAL A 16 29.90 40.91 -78.81
CA VAL A 16 30.72 40.02 -77.95
C VAL A 16 30.49 40.44 -76.50
N SER A 17 30.22 39.38 -75.62
CA SER A 17 30.38 39.19 -74.17
C SER A 17 29.21 39.54 -73.19
N SER A 18 28.11 38.78 -73.24
CA SER A 18 27.20 38.66 -72.09
C SER A 18 27.63 37.51 -71.18
N GLY A 19 28.61 36.70 -71.50
CA GLY A 19 29.08 35.57 -70.73
C GLY A 19 29.94 35.91 -69.48
N ARG A 20 30.71 36.99 -69.53
CA ARG A 20 31.63 37.41 -68.48
C ARG A 20 30.92 38.05 -67.26
N SER A 21 29.87 38.78 -67.45
CA SER A 21 29.11 39.37 -66.31
C SER A 21 28.30 38.39 -65.48
N VAL A 22 27.70 37.32 -66.09
CA VAL A 22 26.98 36.27 -65.37
C VAL A 22 27.92 35.42 -64.54
N VAL A 23 29.07 35.04 -65.03
CA VAL A 23 30.10 34.27 -64.29
C VAL A 23 30.64 35.07 -63.10
N VAL A 24 30.84 36.36 -63.20
CA VAL A 24 31.28 37.25 -62.11
C VAL A 24 30.17 37.44 -61.11
N TRP A 25 28.92 37.53 -61.51
CA TRP A 25 27.76 37.61 -60.60
C TRP A 25 27.52 36.26 -59.82
N VAL A 26 27.59 35.12 -60.51
CA VAL A 26 27.48 33.80 -59.89
C VAL A 26 28.67 33.55 -58.95
N GLY A 27 29.86 33.97 -59.32
CA GLY A 27 31.02 33.90 -58.42
C GLY A 27 30.90 34.78 -57.21
N ARG A 28 30.36 36.01 -57.29
CA ARG A 28 30.11 36.90 -56.14
C ARG A 28 28.96 36.34 -55.25
N LEU A 29 27.91 35.75 -55.85
CA LEU A 29 26.85 35.09 -55.12
C LEU A 29 27.37 33.85 -54.37
N ALA A 30 28.21 33.02 -54.99
CA ALA A 30 28.84 31.87 -54.37
C ALA A 30 29.77 32.26 -53.21
N VAL A 31 30.61 33.30 -53.40
CA VAL A 31 31.46 33.87 -52.35
C VAL A 31 30.64 34.48 -51.22
N GLY A 32 29.49 35.15 -51.54
CA GLY A 32 28.57 35.70 -50.57
C GLY A 32 27.89 34.61 -49.74
N LEU A 33 27.45 33.51 -50.39
CA LEU A 33 26.87 32.34 -49.72
C LEU A 33 27.88 31.58 -48.83
N VAL A 34 29.14 31.44 -49.32
CA VAL A 34 30.24 30.89 -48.52
C VAL A 34 30.58 31.81 -47.35
N GLY A 35 30.62 33.13 -47.53
CA GLY A 35 30.82 34.11 -46.46
C GLY A 35 29.71 34.08 -45.42
N LEU A 36 28.42 33.96 -45.83
CA LEU A 36 27.28 33.81 -44.96
C LEU A 36 27.31 32.47 -44.19
N ALA A 37 27.71 31.39 -44.86
CA ALA A 37 27.90 30.08 -44.24
C ALA A 37 29.03 30.10 -43.19
N VAL A 38 30.18 30.72 -43.52
CA VAL A 38 31.31 30.89 -42.57
C VAL A 38 30.91 31.80 -41.39
N ALA A 39 30.20 32.92 -41.65
CA ALA A 39 29.70 33.79 -40.57
C ALA A 39 28.70 33.08 -39.69
N GLY A 40 27.77 32.28 -40.25
CA GLY A 40 26.82 31.45 -39.55
C GLY A 40 27.52 30.39 -38.67
N VAL A 41 28.49 29.67 -39.23
CA VAL A 41 29.27 28.69 -38.45
C VAL A 41 30.09 29.36 -37.35
N SER A 42 30.71 30.51 -37.61
CA SER A 42 31.47 31.29 -36.62
C SER A 42 30.57 31.82 -35.52
N GLY A 43 29.37 32.31 -35.84
CA GLY A 43 28.36 32.74 -34.86
C GLY A 43 27.87 31.59 -33.97
N ILE A 44 27.66 30.42 -34.55
CA ILE A 44 27.32 29.19 -33.81
C ILE A 44 28.48 28.79 -32.90
N LEU A 45 29.73 28.81 -33.37
CA LEU A 45 30.91 28.46 -32.55
C LEU A 45 31.11 29.44 -31.37
N ILE A 46 30.89 30.75 -31.59
CA ILE A 46 30.95 31.75 -30.52
C ILE A 46 29.83 31.54 -29.49
N ALA A 47 28.58 31.30 -29.94
CA ALA A 47 27.47 31.03 -29.08
C ALA A 47 27.66 29.74 -28.23
N VAL A 48 28.22 28.70 -28.86
CA VAL A 48 28.62 27.47 -28.18
C VAL A 48 29.74 27.75 -27.19
N GLY A 49 30.75 28.53 -27.54
CA GLY A 49 31.86 28.93 -26.67
C GLY A 49 31.38 29.70 -25.43
N ILE A 50 30.45 30.65 -25.60
CA ILE A 50 29.84 31.40 -24.48
C ILE A 50 29.01 30.45 -23.59
N ALA A 51 28.17 29.57 -24.19
CA ALA A 51 27.40 28.58 -23.45
C ALA A 51 28.30 27.63 -22.65
N LEU A 52 29.43 27.22 -23.22
CA LEU A 52 30.47 26.41 -22.58
C LEU A 52 31.13 27.15 -21.40
N ALA A 53 31.52 28.41 -21.59
CA ALA A 53 32.17 29.23 -20.56
C ALA A 53 31.25 29.48 -19.35
N VAL A 54 29.93 29.62 -19.58
CA VAL A 54 28.91 29.80 -18.51
C VAL A 54 28.55 28.48 -17.81
N ALA A 55 28.48 27.38 -18.56
CA ALA A 55 28.05 26.10 -18.04
C ALA A 55 29.16 25.33 -17.34
N TYR A 56 30.41 25.45 -17.78
CA TYR A 56 31.54 24.67 -17.25
C TYR A 56 31.85 24.88 -15.76
N PRO A 57 31.83 26.09 -15.19
CA PRO A 57 32.01 26.30 -13.74
C PRO A 57 30.89 25.73 -12.87
N ASN A 58 29.70 25.52 -13.44
CA ASN A 58 28.54 25.01 -12.75
C ASN A 58 28.38 23.47 -12.87
N LEU A 59 29.36 22.79 -13.46
CA LEU A 59 29.33 21.32 -13.56
C LEU A 59 29.66 20.70 -12.21
N PRO A 60 28.92 19.62 -11.80
CA PRO A 60 29.20 18.87 -10.58
C PRO A 60 30.64 18.38 -10.48
N ASP A 61 31.18 18.26 -9.26
CA ASP A 61 32.50 17.68 -9.05
C ASP A 61 32.46 16.18 -9.33
N VAL A 62 33.42 15.69 -10.08
CA VAL A 62 33.49 14.29 -10.53
C VAL A 62 34.51 13.49 -9.71
N ALA A 63 35.28 14.17 -8.83
CA ALA A 63 36.32 13.55 -8.00
C ALA A 63 35.74 12.55 -6.98
N ASP A 64 34.49 12.77 -6.53
CA ASP A 64 33.80 11.89 -5.57
C ASP A 64 33.49 10.48 -6.12
N LEU A 65 33.60 10.25 -7.43
CA LEU A 65 33.38 8.92 -8.02
C LEU A 65 34.55 7.95 -7.81
N ALA A 66 35.73 8.47 -7.50
CA ALA A 66 36.94 7.65 -7.28
C ALA A 66 36.95 6.99 -5.87
N ASP A 67 36.20 7.54 -4.88
CA ASP A 67 36.11 7.00 -3.50
C ASP A 67 34.66 6.62 -3.15
N TYR A 68 33.91 6.14 -4.13
CA TYR A 68 32.51 5.76 -3.95
C TYR A 68 32.38 4.54 -3.05
N ARG A 69 31.90 4.74 -1.81
CA ARG A 69 31.50 3.67 -0.90
C ARG A 69 30.01 3.33 -1.14
N PRO A 70 29.66 2.06 -1.38
CA PRO A 70 28.28 1.68 -1.60
C PRO A 70 27.42 2.03 -0.37
N LYS A 71 26.35 2.76 -0.61
CA LYS A 71 25.30 2.98 0.41
C LYS A 71 24.61 1.65 0.66
N LEU A 72 24.66 1.16 1.89
CA LEU A 72 24.01 -0.09 2.28
C LEU A 72 22.58 0.18 2.75
N PRO A 73 21.57 -0.51 2.18
CA PRO A 73 20.18 -0.25 2.49
C PRO A 73 19.81 -0.62 3.93
N LEU A 74 18.77 0.04 4.46
CA LEU A 74 18.08 -0.36 5.67
C LEU A 74 17.28 -1.64 5.37
N ARG A 75 17.49 -2.70 6.18
CA ARG A 75 16.73 -3.94 6.08
C ARG A 75 15.82 -4.09 7.30
N VAL A 76 14.58 -4.47 7.06
CA VAL A 76 13.59 -4.76 8.09
C VAL A 76 13.20 -6.22 8.02
N LEU A 77 13.36 -6.92 9.13
CA LEU A 77 13.14 -8.36 9.24
C LEU A 77 12.01 -8.67 10.23
N THR A 78 11.31 -9.78 10.01
CA THR A 78 10.45 -10.40 11.01
C THR A 78 11.27 -10.99 12.17
N ALA A 79 10.61 -11.40 13.26
CA ALA A 79 11.25 -12.08 14.39
C ALA A 79 11.93 -13.39 13.99
N ASP A 80 11.41 -14.09 12.98
CA ASP A 80 11.95 -15.33 12.39
C ASP A 80 12.89 -15.06 11.19
N GLY A 81 13.35 -13.82 11.01
CA GLY A 81 14.40 -13.44 10.07
C GLY A 81 13.99 -13.29 8.61
N GLN A 82 12.68 -13.28 8.29
CA GLN A 82 12.22 -13.05 6.93
C GLN A 82 12.26 -11.56 6.57
N LEU A 83 12.65 -11.23 5.34
CA LEU A 83 12.71 -9.86 4.87
C LEU A 83 11.29 -9.30 4.65
N MET A 84 10.97 -8.22 5.37
CA MET A 84 9.72 -7.45 5.24
C MET A 84 9.87 -6.24 4.31
N GLY A 85 11.02 -5.60 4.34
CA GLY A 85 11.30 -4.42 3.53
C GLY A 85 12.78 -4.10 3.46
N GLU A 86 13.17 -3.50 2.34
CA GLU A 86 14.52 -2.99 2.11
C GLU A 86 14.39 -1.56 1.59
N PHE A 87 15.00 -0.61 2.30
CA PHE A 87 14.90 0.82 2.03
C PHE A 87 16.29 1.41 1.83
N GLY A 88 16.45 2.07 0.72
CA GLY A 88 17.67 2.70 0.25
C GLY A 88 17.47 3.05 -1.22
N GLU A 89 18.27 3.99 -1.70
CA GLU A 89 18.12 4.44 -3.08
C GLU A 89 18.43 3.31 -4.07
N GLU A 90 19.24 2.29 -3.67
CA GLU A 90 19.80 1.37 -4.64
C GLU A 90 20.15 0.00 -4.04
N ARG A 91 19.72 -1.06 -4.71
CA ARG A 91 20.31 -2.38 -4.56
C ARG A 91 21.52 -2.43 -5.47
N ARG A 92 22.72 -2.51 -4.91
CA ARG A 92 23.95 -2.60 -5.69
C ARG A 92 24.86 -3.71 -5.18
N ASN A 93 25.37 -4.50 -6.12
CA ASN A 93 26.46 -5.42 -5.90
C ASN A 93 27.57 -4.97 -6.88
N LEU A 94 28.50 -4.16 -6.37
CA LEU A 94 29.55 -3.55 -7.19
C LEU A 94 30.57 -4.61 -7.61
N LEU A 95 30.92 -4.61 -8.90
CA LEU A 95 31.98 -5.42 -9.47
C LEU A 95 32.99 -4.50 -10.13
N THR A 96 34.27 -4.80 -9.97
CA THR A 96 35.31 -4.17 -10.80
C THR A 96 35.19 -4.61 -12.26
N ILE A 97 35.69 -3.83 -13.19
CA ILE A 97 35.61 -4.15 -14.63
C ILE A 97 36.23 -5.52 -14.97
N ARG A 98 37.20 -5.98 -14.16
CA ARG A 98 37.85 -7.30 -14.32
C ARG A 98 36.96 -8.47 -13.84
N GLU A 99 36.06 -8.22 -12.91
CA GLU A 99 35.11 -9.21 -12.41
C GLU A 99 33.86 -9.33 -13.29
N ILE A 100 33.62 -8.35 -14.17
CA ILE A 100 32.52 -8.37 -15.13
C ILE A 100 32.92 -9.24 -16.31
N PRO A 101 32.19 -10.33 -16.63
CA PRO A 101 32.55 -11.23 -17.73
C PRO A 101 32.47 -10.55 -19.10
N ASP A 102 33.36 -10.94 -20.02
CA ASP A 102 33.42 -10.32 -21.34
C ASP A 102 32.12 -10.48 -22.13
N VAL A 103 31.40 -11.60 -21.96
CA VAL A 103 30.12 -11.81 -22.61
C VAL A 103 29.10 -10.72 -22.25
N MET A 104 29.11 -10.26 -21.00
CA MET A 104 28.21 -9.18 -20.56
C MET A 104 28.65 -7.82 -21.08
N LYS A 105 29.97 -7.51 -21.04
CA LYS A 105 30.52 -6.27 -21.62
C LYS A 105 30.18 -6.19 -23.12
N ASN A 106 30.42 -7.29 -23.84
CA ASN A 106 30.17 -7.38 -25.28
C ASN A 106 28.69 -7.25 -25.65
N ALA A 107 27.78 -7.84 -24.88
CA ALA A 107 26.35 -7.67 -25.10
C ALA A 107 25.91 -6.22 -24.94
N VAL A 108 26.41 -5.52 -23.91
CA VAL A 108 26.11 -4.09 -23.68
C VAL A 108 26.72 -3.23 -24.80
N LEU A 109 28.00 -3.44 -25.16
CA LEU A 109 28.64 -2.70 -26.22
C LEU A 109 27.93 -2.90 -27.56
N ALA A 110 27.55 -4.11 -27.92
CA ALA A 110 26.85 -4.43 -29.16
C ALA A 110 25.58 -3.61 -29.40
N ILE A 111 24.84 -3.32 -28.32
CA ILE A 111 23.53 -2.67 -28.44
C ILE A 111 23.54 -1.18 -28.07
N GLU A 112 24.37 -0.77 -27.12
CA GLU A 112 24.38 0.61 -26.62
C GLU A 112 25.45 1.46 -27.33
N ASP A 113 26.66 0.91 -27.54
CA ASP A 113 27.78 1.68 -28.08
C ASP A 113 28.88 0.77 -28.63
N ALA A 114 28.70 0.22 -29.83
CA ALA A 114 29.63 -0.76 -30.42
C ALA A 114 31.05 -0.20 -30.67
N ARG A 115 31.19 1.11 -30.73
CA ARG A 115 32.49 1.79 -30.95
C ARG A 115 32.96 2.59 -29.73
N PHE A 116 32.52 2.19 -28.54
CA PHE A 116 32.80 2.88 -27.29
C PHE A 116 34.28 3.20 -27.08
N PHE A 117 35.18 2.28 -27.44
CA PHE A 117 36.61 2.44 -27.29
C PHE A 117 37.27 3.28 -28.42
N GLU A 118 36.55 3.64 -29.51
CA GLU A 118 37.04 4.34 -30.66
C GLU A 118 36.83 5.85 -30.66
N HIS A 119 35.88 6.34 -29.82
CA HIS A 119 35.50 7.75 -29.75
C HIS A 119 35.74 8.37 -28.38
N SER A 120 35.88 9.69 -28.29
CA SER A 120 36.11 10.45 -27.04
C SER A 120 34.78 11.01 -26.51
N GLY A 121 33.84 10.13 -26.09
CA GLY A 121 32.57 10.46 -25.46
C GLY A 121 31.39 10.69 -26.40
N VAL A 122 31.60 11.20 -27.60
CA VAL A 122 30.54 11.43 -28.59
C VAL A 122 30.88 10.70 -29.89
N ASP A 123 29.99 9.80 -30.34
CA ASP A 123 30.14 9.09 -31.61
C ASP A 123 29.54 9.89 -32.78
N TYR A 124 30.32 10.82 -33.38
CA TYR A 124 29.86 11.65 -34.51
C TYR A 124 29.45 10.84 -35.74
N ARG A 125 30.15 9.72 -36.01
CA ARG A 125 29.81 8.83 -37.13
C ARG A 125 28.49 8.10 -36.90
N GLY A 126 28.24 7.62 -35.67
CA GLY A 126 26.98 7.01 -35.29
C GLY A 126 25.82 8.02 -35.32
N MET A 127 26.05 9.25 -34.84
CA MET A 127 25.08 10.34 -34.93
C MET A 127 24.67 10.67 -36.36
N MET A 128 25.64 10.77 -37.30
CA MET A 128 25.34 11.04 -38.70
C MET A 128 24.56 9.90 -39.34
N ARG A 129 24.91 8.64 -39.05
CA ARG A 129 24.18 7.46 -39.52
C ARG A 129 22.73 7.44 -38.99
N ALA A 130 22.56 7.71 -37.68
CA ALA A 130 21.24 7.77 -37.07
C ALA A 130 20.38 8.93 -37.61
N ALA A 131 20.98 10.09 -37.89
CA ALA A 131 20.33 11.22 -38.55
C ALA A 131 19.84 10.88 -39.94
N LEU A 132 20.64 10.21 -40.75
CA LEU A 132 20.28 9.73 -42.09
C LEU A 132 19.21 8.66 -42.05
N ALA A 133 19.28 7.71 -41.12
CA ALA A 133 18.28 6.64 -40.94
C ALA A 133 16.90 7.17 -40.47
N ASN A 134 16.91 8.29 -39.75
CA ASN A 134 15.68 8.93 -39.22
C ASN A 134 15.08 9.95 -40.24
N LEU A 135 15.74 10.25 -41.36
CA LEU A 135 15.19 11.02 -42.47
C LEU A 135 14.16 10.16 -43.24
N GLY A 136 12.87 10.20 -42.78
CA GLY A 136 11.76 9.53 -43.44
C GLY A 136 11.08 8.40 -42.69
N ARG A 137 11.53 8.08 -41.46
CA ARG A 137 10.85 7.12 -40.55
C ARG A 137 10.83 7.64 -39.10
N ALA A 138 9.78 7.37 -38.36
CA ALA A 138 9.69 7.74 -36.94
C ALA A 138 10.85 7.10 -36.14
N LYS A 139 11.69 7.93 -35.50
CA LYS A 139 12.81 7.69 -34.58
C LYS A 139 13.17 6.21 -34.36
N SER A 140 13.95 5.61 -35.28
CA SER A 140 14.31 4.20 -35.19
C SER A 140 15.67 3.91 -34.53
N GLN A 141 16.61 4.89 -34.47
CA GLN A 141 17.94 4.68 -33.89
C GLN A 141 18.32 5.77 -32.88
N GLY A 142 18.84 5.35 -31.69
CA GLY A 142 19.42 6.22 -30.67
C GLY A 142 20.85 6.64 -31.01
N ALA A 143 21.24 7.86 -30.64
CA ALA A 143 22.55 8.43 -30.87
C ALA A 143 23.30 8.79 -29.56
N SER A 144 22.88 8.28 -28.40
CA SER A 144 23.54 8.53 -27.11
C SER A 144 24.58 7.44 -26.84
N THR A 145 25.79 7.84 -26.44
CA THR A 145 26.90 6.94 -26.08
C THR A 145 26.76 6.47 -24.61
N ILE A 146 27.54 5.45 -24.24
CA ILE A 146 27.60 4.97 -22.83
C ILE A 146 28.05 6.11 -21.91
N THR A 147 29.10 6.92 -22.30
CA THR A 147 29.54 8.07 -21.49
C THR A 147 28.44 9.11 -21.29
N MET A 148 27.65 9.42 -22.34
CA MET A 148 26.49 10.30 -22.22
C MET A 148 25.42 9.74 -21.28
N GLN A 149 25.22 8.43 -21.28
CA GLN A 149 24.29 7.77 -20.35
C GLN A 149 24.79 7.82 -18.91
N VAL A 150 26.08 7.63 -18.67
CA VAL A 150 26.71 7.81 -17.35
C VAL A 150 26.51 9.25 -16.87
N ALA A 151 26.88 10.24 -17.70
CA ALA A 151 26.69 11.67 -17.38
C ALA A 151 25.23 11.98 -16.97
N ARG A 152 24.27 11.47 -17.72
CA ARG A 152 22.83 11.65 -17.48
C ARG A 152 22.37 10.96 -16.18
N ASN A 153 22.75 9.72 -15.96
CA ASN A 153 22.22 8.90 -14.87
C ASN A 153 22.82 9.26 -13.50
N VAL A 154 24.05 9.78 -13.49
CA VAL A 154 24.77 10.09 -12.23
C VAL A 154 24.55 11.53 -11.79
N TYR A 155 24.48 12.48 -12.72
CA TYR A 155 24.57 13.91 -12.39
C TYR A 155 23.35 14.75 -12.75
N LEU A 156 22.41 14.25 -13.57
CA LEU A 156 21.34 15.07 -14.09
C LEU A 156 19.95 14.62 -13.57
N SER A 157 19.10 15.60 -13.25
CA SER A 157 17.71 15.34 -12.85
C SER A 157 16.86 14.77 -14.00
N ALA A 158 15.72 14.14 -13.67
CA ALA A 158 14.83 13.47 -14.62
C ALA A 158 14.10 14.42 -15.60
N GLU A 159 14.13 15.74 -15.37
CA GLU A 159 13.42 16.72 -16.21
C GLU A 159 13.98 16.81 -17.63
N LYS A 160 13.09 16.71 -18.62
CA LYS A 160 13.44 16.80 -20.05
C LYS A 160 13.54 18.25 -20.48
N SER A 161 14.75 18.83 -20.59
CA SER A 161 15.00 20.17 -21.13
C SER A 161 16.16 20.18 -22.12
N TYR A 162 16.19 21.16 -23.02
CA TYR A 162 17.33 21.37 -23.95
C TYR A 162 18.62 21.72 -23.21
N THR A 163 18.52 22.46 -22.10
CA THR A 163 19.64 22.78 -21.21
C THR A 163 20.30 21.53 -20.67
N ARG A 164 19.51 20.53 -20.24
CA ARG A 164 20.03 19.23 -19.78
C ARG A 164 20.87 18.53 -20.83
N LYS A 165 20.49 18.60 -22.13
CA LYS A 165 21.27 17.94 -23.20
C LYS A 165 22.63 18.60 -23.40
N ILE A 166 22.74 19.91 -23.20
CA ILE A 166 24.03 20.61 -23.22
C ILE A 166 24.90 20.16 -22.04
N TYR A 167 24.36 20.13 -20.84
CA TYR A 167 25.07 19.63 -19.65
C TYR A 167 25.51 18.18 -19.82
N GLU A 168 24.67 17.31 -20.39
CA GLU A 168 24.99 15.90 -20.69
C GLU A 168 26.26 15.80 -21.57
N VAL A 169 26.34 16.60 -22.65
CA VAL A 169 27.50 16.61 -23.54
C VAL A 169 28.75 17.17 -22.85
N LEU A 170 28.63 18.22 -22.05
CA LEU A 170 29.74 18.82 -21.32
C LEU A 170 30.31 17.89 -20.25
N LEU A 171 29.42 17.26 -19.48
CA LEU A 171 29.82 16.24 -18.51
C LEU A 171 30.46 15.03 -19.17
N THR A 172 30.01 14.65 -20.38
CA THR A 172 30.62 13.59 -21.19
C THR A 172 32.08 13.88 -21.47
N PHE A 173 32.41 15.09 -21.93
CA PHE A 173 33.82 15.46 -22.16
C PHE A 173 34.61 15.54 -20.85
N LYS A 174 34.04 16.04 -19.76
CA LYS A 174 34.69 16.07 -18.44
C LYS A 174 35.01 14.68 -17.94
N LEU A 175 34.06 13.72 -18.06
CA LEU A 175 34.26 12.32 -17.70
C LEU A 175 35.38 11.64 -18.53
N GLU A 176 35.35 11.81 -19.84
CA GLU A 176 36.37 11.22 -20.74
C GLU A 176 37.79 11.80 -20.51
N HIS A 177 37.86 13.03 -19.96
CA HIS A 177 39.16 13.64 -19.60
C HIS A 177 39.71 13.11 -18.27
N LEU A 178 38.84 12.76 -17.33
CA LEU A 178 39.21 12.39 -15.96
C LEU A 178 39.26 10.87 -15.72
N LEU A 179 38.54 10.09 -16.52
CA LEU A 179 38.38 8.65 -16.32
C LEU A 179 38.81 7.88 -17.57
N THR A 180 39.35 6.68 -17.38
CA THR A 180 39.62 5.77 -18.51
C THR A 180 38.32 5.16 -19.03
N LYS A 181 38.35 4.63 -20.26
CA LYS A 181 37.19 3.92 -20.86
C LYS A 181 36.69 2.76 -20.00
N GLU A 182 37.63 2.02 -19.40
CA GLU A 182 37.31 0.90 -18.50
C GLU A 182 36.60 1.41 -17.26
N GLN A 183 37.03 2.53 -16.66
CA GLN A 183 36.37 3.13 -15.50
C GLN A 183 34.96 3.64 -15.84
N ILE A 184 34.78 4.26 -17.01
CA ILE A 184 33.45 4.72 -17.45
C ILE A 184 32.52 3.53 -17.67
N LEU A 185 33.02 2.46 -18.31
CA LEU A 185 32.23 1.24 -18.51
C LEU A 185 31.88 0.56 -17.16
N GLU A 186 32.83 0.52 -16.21
CA GLU A 186 32.62 0.00 -14.87
C GLU A 186 31.49 0.76 -14.14
N ILE A 187 31.54 2.09 -14.19
CA ILE A 187 30.49 2.95 -13.61
C ILE A 187 29.14 2.64 -14.28
N TYR A 188 29.10 2.58 -15.62
CA TYR A 188 27.87 2.25 -16.33
C TYR A 188 27.29 0.91 -15.92
N MET A 189 28.13 -0.14 -15.93
CA MET A 189 27.72 -1.52 -15.62
C MET A 189 27.22 -1.70 -14.18
N ASN A 190 27.68 -0.87 -13.26
CA ASN A 190 27.25 -0.90 -11.85
C ASN A 190 26.09 0.04 -11.53
N GLN A 191 25.79 1.04 -12.38
CA GLN A 191 24.84 2.10 -12.02
C GLN A 191 23.54 2.11 -12.80
N ILE A 192 23.49 1.48 -13.99
CA ILE A 192 22.31 1.53 -14.84
C ILE A 192 21.11 0.84 -14.19
N PHE A 193 19.94 1.48 -14.25
CA PHE A 193 18.69 0.88 -13.76
C PHE A 193 18.16 -0.16 -14.75
N LEU A 194 17.87 -1.36 -14.27
CA LEU A 194 17.49 -2.52 -15.07
C LEU A 194 16.11 -3.12 -14.72
N GLY A 195 15.28 -2.33 -14.03
CA GLY A 195 13.97 -2.80 -13.56
C GLY A 195 14.04 -3.58 -12.24
N GLN A 196 12.88 -3.93 -11.65
CA GLN A 196 12.79 -4.69 -10.38
C GLN A 196 13.69 -4.13 -9.25
N ARG A 197 13.90 -2.81 -9.21
CA ARG A 197 14.83 -2.11 -8.31
C ARG A 197 16.29 -2.55 -8.43
N ALA A 198 16.66 -3.26 -9.51
CA ALA A 198 18.02 -3.67 -9.77
C ALA A 198 18.80 -2.54 -10.42
N TYR A 199 19.88 -2.08 -9.77
CA TYR A 199 20.87 -1.18 -10.31
C TYR A 199 22.17 -1.94 -10.53
N GLY A 200 22.68 -1.88 -11.76
CA GLY A 200 23.85 -2.65 -12.24
C GLY A 200 23.53 -4.08 -12.63
N PHE A 201 24.37 -4.59 -13.53
CA PHE A 201 24.15 -5.91 -14.13
C PHE A 201 24.36 -7.06 -13.15
N SER A 202 25.22 -6.91 -12.14
CA SER A 202 25.40 -7.93 -11.09
C SER A 202 24.10 -8.14 -10.29
N THR A 203 23.46 -7.05 -9.88
CA THR A 203 22.18 -7.12 -9.17
C THR A 203 21.08 -7.65 -10.07
N ALA A 204 21.07 -7.25 -11.35
CA ALA A 204 20.08 -7.73 -12.31
C ALA A 204 20.20 -9.24 -12.55
N SER A 205 21.44 -9.78 -12.68
CA SER A 205 21.68 -11.22 -12.79
C SER A 205 21.10 -11.99 -11.61
N GLN A 206 21.34 -11.53 -10.38
CA GLN A 206 20.74 -12.12 -9.18
C GLN A 206 19.23 -12.00 -9.16
N THR A 207 18.68 -10.85 -9.61
CA THR A 207 17.25 -10.58 -9.60
C THR A 207 16.50 -11.45 -10.61
N TYR A 208 16.99 -11.54 -11.85
CA TYR A 208 16.28 -12.21 -12.93
C TYR A 208 16.61 -13.71 -13.05
N PHE A 209 17.86 -14.10 -12.72
CA PHE A 209 18.33 -15.48 -12.90
C PHE A 209 18.77 -16.18 -11.60
N GLY A 210 18.96 -15.42 -10.51
CA GLY A 210 19.34 -15.99 -9.20
C GLY A 210 20.79 -16.45 -9.13
N LYS A 211 21.67 -15.97 -10.03
CA LYS A 211 23.10 -16.40 -10.10
C LYS A 211 24.06 -15.23 -10.22
N PRO A 212 25.33 -15.42 -9.87
CA PRO A 212 26.37 -14.40 -10.04
C PRO A 212 26.54 -13.99 -11.50
N LEU A 213 26.91 -12.74 -11.77
CA LEU A 213 27.07 -12.20 -13.12
C LEU A 213 28.13 -12.97 -13.94
N LYS A 214 29.15 -13.51 -13.29
CA LYS A 214 30.21 -14.29 -13.94
C LYS A 214 29.72 -15.59 -14.61
N ASP A 215 28.55 -16.10 -14.19
CA ASP A 215 27.98 -17.37 -14.63
C ASP A 215 26.86 -17.20 -15.66
N VAL A 216 26.66 -15.98 -16.20
CA VAL A 216 25.61 -15.73 -17.22
C VAL A 216 26.00 -16.31 -18.56
N SER A 217 25.04 -16.91 -19.26
CA SER A 217 25.18 -17.34 -20.65
C SER A 217 25.11 -16.16 -21.64
N VAL A 218 25.42 -16.39 -22.91
CA VAL A 218 25.23 -15.41 -24.00
C VAL A 218 23.77 -14.96 -24.09
N ALA A 219 22.83 -15.90 -23.97
CA ALA A 219 21.40 -15.63 -24.03
C ALA A 219 20.94 -14.75 -22.86
N GLU A 220 21.43 -15.02 -21.65
CA GLU A 220 21.12 -14.23 -20.46
C GLU A 220 21.77 -12.85 -20.48
N ALA A 221 23.02 -12.74 -20.93
CA ALA A 221 23.71 -11.47 -21.11
C ALA A 221 22.98 -10.57 -22.12
N ALA A 222 22.54 -11.14 -23.25
CA ALA A 222 21.74 -10.42 -24.24
C ALA A 222 20.38 -9.98 -23.68
N MET A 223 19.73 -10.81 -22.86
CA MET A 223 18.48 -10.41 -22.16
C MET A 223 18.70 -9.21 -21.23
N LEU A 224 19.73 -9.25 -20.38
CA LEU A 224 20.06 -8.14 -19.48
C LEU A 224 20.43 -6.87 -20.23
N ALA A 225 21.23 -6.97 -21.31
CA ALA A 225 21.63 -5.84 -22.14
C ALA A 225 20.44 -5.18 -22.87
N GLY A 226 19.30 -5.84 -22.95
CA GLY A 226 18.07 -5.29 -23.51
C GLY A 226 17.34 -4.31 -22.61
N LEU A 227 17.54 -4.39 -21.28
CA LEU A 227 16.81 -3.66 -20.26
C LEU A 227 17.05 -2.15 -20.23
N PRO A 228 18.29 -1.61 -20.42
CA PRO A 228 18.57 -0.18 -20.28
C PRO A 228 17.67 0.72 -21.11
N LYS A 229 17.25 0.28 -22.30
CA LYS A 229 16.40 1.03 -23.22
C LYS A 229 15.05 1.39 -22.63
N ALA A 230 14.39 0.42 -21.98
CA ALA A 230 13.10 0.60 -21.32
C ALA A 230 12.88 -0.56 -20.32
N PRO A 231 13.35 -0.44 -19.07
CA PRO A 231 13.41 -1.54 -18.10
C PRO A 231 12.05 -2.15 -17.79
N SER A 232 10.96 -1.40 -17.84
CA SER A 232 9.59 -1.92 -17.63
C SER A 232 9.06 -2.64 -18.87
N ALA A 233 9.28 -2.08 -20.07
CA ALA A 233 8.75 -2.62 -21.32
C ALA A 233 9.46 -3.91 -21.80
N TYR A 234 10.77 -4.05 -21.49
CA TYR A 234 11.58 -5.22 -21.84
C TYR A 234 11.86 -6.14 -20.66
N ASN A 235 11.10 -6.01 -19.59
CA ASN A 235 11.23 -6.87 -18.41
C ASN A 235 10.82 -8.32 -18.76
N PRO A 236 11.74 -9.31 -18.65
CA PRO A 236 11.43 -10.68 -19.06
C PRO A 236 10.39 -11.38 -18.16
N ILE A 237 10.15 -10.87 -16.95
CA ILE A 237 9.13 -11.41 -16.03
C ILE A 237 7.75 -10.90 -16.40
N SER A 238 7.60 -9.59 -16.64
CA SER A 238 6.29 -8.98 -16.92
C SER A 238 5.95 -8.94 -18.42
N ASN A 239 6.95 -8.91 -19.31
CA ASN A 239 6.76 -8.83 -20.77
C ASN A 239 7.67 -9.82 -21.52
N PRO A 240 7.52 -11.14 -21.32
CA PRO A 240 8.46 -12.13 -21.86
C PRO A 240 8.60 -12.09 -23.40
N LYS A 241 7.50 -11.85 -24.12
CA LYS A 241 7.53 -11.76 -25.60
C LYS A 241 8.39 -10.60 -26.11
N ARG A 242 8.15 -9.38 -25.58
CA ARG A 242 8.95 -8.18 -25.95
C ARG A 242 10.42 -8.31 -25.53
N ALA A 243 10.64 -8.87 -24.36
CA ALA A 243 11.99 -9.15 -23.86
C ALA A 243 12.72 -10.12 -24.80
N ARG A 244 12.05 -11.18 -25.25
CA ARG A 244 12.62 -12.16 -26.20
C ARG A 244 12.94 -11.55 -27.56
N ILE A 245 12.06 -10.76 -28.15
CA ILE A 245 12.33 -10.06 -29.42
C ILE A 245 13.56 -9.15 -29.28
N ARG A 246 13.66 -8.43 -28.17
CA ARG A 246 14.82 -7.55 -27.89
C ARG A 246 16.10 -8.34 -27.70
N GLN A 247 16.06 -9.47 -26.99
CA GLN A 247 17.18 -10.38 -26.79
C GLN A 247 17.72 -10.90 -28.12
N LEU A 248 16.86 -11.42 -29.00
CA LEU A 248 17.24 -11.94 -30.30
C LEU A 248 17.93 -10.85 -31.16
N HIS A 249 17.39 -9.64 -31.16
CA HIS A 249 18.02 -8.50 -31.83
C HIS A 249 19.42 -8.21 -31.28
N ILE A 250 19.64 -8.35 -29.96
CA ILE A 250 20.97 -8.12 -29.37
C ILE A 250 21.92 -9.23 -29.73
N ILE A 251 21.50 -10.49 -29.78
CA ILE A 251 22.31 -11.62 -30.23
C ILE A 251 22.78 -11.35 -31.68
N ASP A 252 21.89 -10.92 -32.57
CA ASP A 252 22.22 -10.56 -33.93
C ASP A 252 23.26 -9.42 -33.99
N ARG A 253 23.07 -8.39 -33.12
CA ARG A 253 24.05 -7.30 -33.01
C ARG A 253 25.40 -7.75 -32.49
N MET A 254 25.48 -8.75 -31.61
CA MET A 254 26.74 -9.32 -31.11
C MET A 254 27.48 -10.06 -32.23
N VAL A 255 26.76 -10.76 -33.11
CA VAL A 255 27.36 -11.39 -34.32
C VAL A 255 27.88 -10.32 -35.30
N GLU A 256 27.04 -9.31 -35.65
CA GLU A 256 27.39 -8.24 -36.58
C GLU A 256 28.63 -7.46 -36.14
N ASN A 257 28.87 -7.31 -34.84
CA ASN A 257 30.05 -6.63 -34.30
C ASN A 257 31.23 -7.59 -34.02
N GLY A 258 31.11 -8.89 -34.33
CA GLY A 258 32.17 -9.87 -34.14
C GLY A 258 32.48 -10.23 -32.70
N PHE A 259 31.54 -10.02 -31.79
CA PHE A 259 31.69 -10.33 -30.38
C PHE A 259 31.39 -11.78 -30.05
N ILE A 260 30.56 -12.45 -30.85
CA ILE A 260 30.28 -13.89 -30.80
C ILE A 260 30.28 -14.49 -32.23
N THR A 261 30.49 -15.77 -32.32
CA THR A 261 30.36 -16.55 -33.57
C THR A 261 28.91 -16.86 -33.89
N GLU A 262 28.59 -17.21 -35.13
CA GLU A 262 27.23 -17.63 -35.51
C GLU A 262 26.82 -18.92 -34.77
N ALA A 263 27.74 -19.83 -34.50
CA ALA A 263 27.48 -21.07 -33.75
C ALA A 263 27.04 -20.76 -32.28
N GLU A 264 27.73 -19.81 -31.63
CA GLU A 264 27.33 -19.34 -30.27
C GLU A 264 26.00 -18.61 -30.31
N ALA A 265 25.70 -17.87 -31.37
CA ALA A 265 24.43 -17.19 -31.54
C ALA A 265 23.27 -18.18 -31.73
N GLU A 266 23.44 -19.25 -32.53
CA GLU A 266 22.45 -20.31 -32.70
C GLU A 266 22.16 -21.02 -31.38
N GLN A 267 23.22 -21.33 -30.60
CA GLN A 267 23.05 -21.90 -29.26
C GLN A 267 22.27 -20.95 -28.35
N ALA A 268 22.61 -19.66 -28.33
CA ALA A 268 21.93 -18.65 -27.52
C ALA A 268 20.47 -18.41 -27.94
N ARG A 269 20.17 -18.48 -29.24
CA ARG A 269 18.79 -18.41 -29.76
C ARG A 269 17.95 -19.64 -29.37
N ALA A 270 18.57 -20.80 -29.20
CA ALA A 270 17.88 -22.03 -28.79
C ALA A 270 17.73 -22.17 -27.26
N GLU A 271 18.49 -21.41 -26.49
CA GLU A 271 18.49 -21.49 -25.02
C GLU A 271 17.16 -20.98 -24.43
N GLU A 272 16.53 -21.83 -23.60
CA GLU A 272 15.36 -21.44 -22.81
C GLU A 272 15.83 -20.85 -21.48
N LEU A 273 15.49 -19.56 -21.25
CA LEU A 273 15.91 -18.84 -20.06
C LEU A 273 15.11 -19.28 -18.84
N LYS A 274 15.80 -19.65 -17.77
CA LYS A 274 15.22 -19.97 -16.47
C LYS A 274 15.13 -18.69 -15.64
N LEU A 275 14.02 -17.98 -15.78
CA LEU A 275 13.78 -16.78 -14.99
C LEU A 275 13.40 -17.14 -13.55
N ARG A 276 13.92 -16.37 -12.62
CA ARG A 276 13.50 -16.45 -11.23
C ARG A 276 12.13 -15.79 -11.11
N PRO A 277 11.11 -16.44 -10.49
CA PRO A 277 9.81 -15.82 -10.28
C PRO A 277 9.95 -14.48 -9.55
N ALA A 278 9.25 -13.47 -9.99
CA ALA A 278 9.18 -12.19 -9.29
C ALA A 278 8.64 -12.45 -7.86
N GLY A 279 9.39 -12.08 -6.84
CA GLY A 279 8.86 -12.15 -5.47
C GLY A 279 9.62 -13.01 -4.47
N LEU A 280 10.77 -13.61 -4.80
CA LEU A 280 11.53 -14.42 -3.83
C LEU A 280 12.30 -13.60 -2.76
N GLN A 281 12.24 -12.26 -2.75
CA GLN A 281 12.96 -11.44 -1.76
C GLN A 281 12.08 -10.79 -0.69
N VAL A 282 10.80 -10.53 -0.95
CA VAL A 282 9.84 -10.11 0.09
C VAL A 282 8.75 -11.16 0.12
N ARG A 283 8.88 -12.15 1.01
CA ARG A 283 7.92 -13.25 1.14
C ARG A 283 6.75 -12.91 2.07
N VAL A 284 6.83 -11.77 2.73
CA VAL A 284 5.89 -11.38 3.79
C VAL A 284 5.26 -10.05 3.44
N HIS A 285 3.96 -10.04 3.21
CA HIS A 285 3.19 -8.81 2.99
C HIS A 285 3.07 -8.00 4.29
N ALA A 286 4.08 -7.20 4.58
CA ALA A 286 4.21 -6.40 5.81
C ALA A 286 4.64 -4.95 5.52
N GLU A 287 4.29 -4.43 4.35
CA GLU A 287 4.72 -3.13 3.85
C GLU A 287 4.36 -1.98 4.81
N PHE A 288 3.17 -2.02 5.42
CA PHE A 288 2.75 -1.02 6.40
C PHE A 288 3.63 -1.04 7.66
N ALA A 289 3.96 -2.22 8.16
CA ALA A 289 4.83 -2.37 9.32
C ALA A 289 6.29 -1.99 8.99
N ALA A 290 6.78 -2.40 7.81
CA ALA A 290 8.10 -2.04 7.34
C ALA A 290 8.25 -0.51 7.17
N GLU A 291 7.21 0.18 6.68
CA GLU A 291 7.18 1.64 6.57
C GLU A 291 7.16 2.34 7.95
N MET A 292 6.42 1.81 8.92
CA MET A 292 6.47 2.32 10.30
C MET A 292 7.89 2.23 10.88
N VAL A 293 8.56 1.09 10.68
CA VAL A 293 9.94 0.90 11.11
C VAL A 293 10.86 1.87 10.39
N ARG A 294 10.74 2.02 9.07
CA ARG A 294 11.53 2.98 8.31
C ARG A 294 11.40 4.39 8.87
N GLN A 295 10.17 4.86 9.13
CA GLN A 295 9.93 6.19 9.70
C GLN A 295 10.58 6.36 11.08
N ALA A 296 10.47 5.35 11.94
CA ALA A 296 11.09 5.39 13.27
C ALA A 296 12.63 5.45 13.19
N ILE A 297 13.23 4.65 12.30
CA ILE A 297 14.69 4.63 12.11
C ILE A 297 15.19 5.93 11.48
N VAL A 298 14.48 6.48 10.50
CA VAL A 298 14.82 7.78 9.90
C VAL A 298 14.66 8.92 10.90
N ALA A 299 13.65 8.89 11.77
CA ALA A 299 13.51 9.88 12.83
C ALA A 299 14.69 9.87 13.82
N GLN A 300 15.32 8.71 14.04
CA GLN A 300 16.45 8.54 14.95
C GLN A 300 17.82 8.79 14.32
N TYR A 301 18.03 8.35 13.07
CA TYR A 301 19.34 8.35 12.39
C TYR A 301 19.41 9.29 11.18
N GLY A 302 18.31 9.98 10.82
CA GLY A 302 18.28 10.85 9.64
C GLY A 302 18.58 10.07 8.35
N ASP A 303 19.24 10.73 7.40
CA ASP A 303 19.58 10.14 6.09
C ASP A 303 20.59 8.98 6.21
N GLU A 304 21.34 8.89 7.32
CA GLU A 304 22.25 7.76 7.58
C GLU A 304 21.49 6.42 7.69
N ALA A 305 20.21 6.44 7.99
CA ALA A 305 19.36 5.26 7.99
C ALA A 305 19.43 4.47 6.67
N TYR A 306 19.60 5.16 5.53
CA TYR A 306 19.64 4.56 4.20
C TYR A 306 21.04 4.18 3.69
N THR A 307 22.08 4.47 4.46
CA THR A 307 23.47 4.33 4.02
C THR A 307 24.34 3.48 4.92
N ARG A 308 23.92 3.30 6.20
CA ARG A 308 24.70 2.58 7.23
C ARG A 308 24.54 1.06 7.19
N GLY A 309 23.61 0.53 6.39
CA GLY A 309 23.31 -0.90 6.35
C GLY A 309 22.71 -1.41 7.66
N LEU A 310 21.80 -0.61 8.24
CA LEU A 310 21.09 -1.00 9.47
C LEU A 310 20.17 -2.19 9.19
N ILE A 311 20.14 -3.13 10.12
CA ILE A 311 19.25 -4.29 10.12
C ILE A 311 18.35 -4.16 11.34
N VAL A 312 17.04 -4.09 11.10
CA VAL A 312 16.02 -3.98 12.16
C VAL A 312 15.24 -5.27 12.23
N THR A 313 15.27 -5.90 13.38
CA THR A 313 14.41 -7.06 13.68
C THR A 313 13.16 -6.57 14.40
N THR A 314 12.01 -7.05 13.94
CA THR A 314 10.71 -6.72 14.51
C THR A 314 10.15 -7.87 15.34
N SER A 315 9.06 -7.62 16.06
CA SER A 315 8.30 -8.63 16.77
C SER A 315 7.32 -9.42 15.88
N LEU A 316 7.11 -8.99 14.61
CA LEU A 316 6.22 -9.69 13.69
C LEU A 316 6.73 -11.11 13.38
N ARG A 317 5.80 -12.03 13.28
CA ARG A 317 6.05 -13.40 12.83
C ARG A 317 5.57 -13.55 11.39
N SER A 318 6.39 -14.12 10.53
CA SER A 318 6.07 -14.23 9.10
C SER A 318 4.78 -15.01 8.84
N ASP A 319 4.56 -16.09 9.56
CA ASP A 319 3.37 -16.93 9.41
C ASP A 319 2.09 -16.18 9.86
N ASP A 320 2.12 -15.56 11.05
CA ASP A 320 1.00 -14.77 11.56
C ASP A 320 0.67 -13.60 10.63
N GLN A 321 1.68 -12.93 10.11
CA GLN A 321 1.51 -11.80 9.19
C GLN A 321 0.86 -12.24 7.87
N GLN A 322 1.30 -13.36 7.31
CA GLN A 322 0.75 -13.89 6.06
C GLN A 322 -0.71 -14.32 6.22
N VAL A 323 -1.03 -14.92 7.37
CA VAL A 323 -2.41 -15.31 7.70
C VAL A 323 -3.30 -14.07 7.85
N ALA A 324 -2.82 -13.06 8.58
CA ALA A 324 -3.55 -11.79 8.75
C ALA A 324 -3.81 -11.08 7.41
N TYR A 325 -2.80 -11.03 6.55
CA TYR A 325 -2.91 -10.45 5.22
C TYR A 325 -3.99 -11.14 4.37
N ARG A 326 -3.96 -12.49 4.32
CA ARG A 326 -4.96 -13.26 3.58
C ARG A 326 -6.36 -13.10 4.15
N ALA A 327 -6.51 -13.23 5.48
CA ALA A 327 -7.81 -13.11 6.13
C ALA A 327 -8.45 -11.73 5.87
N LEU A 328 -7.66 -10.65 5.93
CA LEU A 328 -8.16 -9.30 5.63
C LEU A 328 -8.56 -9.17 4.15
N ARG A 329 -7.71 -9.61 3.21
CA ARG A 329 -8.02 -9.54 1.78
C ARG A 329 -9.28 -10.33 1.44
N ASP A 330 -9.37 -11.57 1.91
CA ASP A 330 -10.54 -12.43 1.67
C ASP A 330 -11.82 -11.80 2.22
N GLY A 331 -11.77 -11.23 3.42
CA GLY A 331 -12.90 -10.53 4.03
C GLY A 331 -13.34 -9.30 3.23
N VAL A 332 -12.39 -8.49 2.77
CA VAL A 332 -12.66 -7.31 1.93
C VAL A 332 -13.24 -7.73 0.57
N LEU A 333 -12.66 -8.76 -0.07
CA LEU A 333 -13.15 -9.27 -1.36
C LEU A 333 -14.53 -9.94 -1.24
N ASP A 334 -14.82 -10.57 -0.10
CA ASP A 334 -16.15 -11.10 0.20
C ASP A 334 -17.19 -9.99 0.30
N TYR A 335 -16.83 -8.88 0.96
CA TYR A 335 -17.68 -7.69 1.00
C TYR A 335 -17.89 -7.12 -0.40
N GLU A 336 -16.80 -6.94 -1.17
CA GLU A 336 -16.81 -6.34 -2.51
C GLU A 336 -17.69 -7.13 -3.50
N ARG A 337 -17.74 -8.45 -3.38
CA ARG A 337 -18.61 -9.31 -4.21
C ARG A 337 -20.11 -9.05 -4.01
N ARG A 338 -20.50 -8.44 -2.89
CA ARG A 338 -21.90 -8.07 -2.62
C ARG A 338 -22.24 -6.65 -3.08
N GLN A 339 -21.21 -5.89 -3.52
CA GLN A 339 -21.40 -4.53 -4.00
C GLN A 339 -21.76 -4.49 -5.48
N PHE A 340 -22.32 -3.37 -5.92
CA PHE A 340 -22.59 -3.15 -7.34
C PHE A 340 -21.29 -3.09 -8.14
N TYR A 341 -21.29 -3.72 -9.30
CA TYR A 341 -20.18 -3.64 -10.24
C TYR A 341 -20.06 -2.22 -10.80
N ARG A 342 -18.92 -1.59 -10.65
CA ARG A 342 -18.64 -0.20 -11.02
C ARG A 342 -18.19 -0.03 -12.48
N GLY A 343 -17.83 -1.12 -13.13
CA GLY A 343 -17.38 -1.12 -14.53
C GLY A 343 -15.91 -1.50 -14.68
N PRO A 344 -15.44 -1.61 -15.94
CA PRO A 344 -14.02 -1.78 -16.26
C PRO A 344 -13.19 -0.58 -15.82
N GLU A 345 -11.92 -0.81 -15.50
CA GLU A 345 -10.99 0.26 -15.07
C GLU A 345 -10.54 1.15 -16.24
N LEU A 346 -10.52 0.59 -17.45
CA LEU A 346 -10.07 1.26 -18.65
C LEU A 346 -10.73 0.60 -19.86
N PHE A 347 -10.81 1.35 -20.97
CA PHE A 347 -11.17 0.83 -22.30
C PHE A 347 -10.04 1.11 -23.27
N VAL A 348 -9.56 0.07 -23.94
CA VAL A 348 -8.54 0.16 -24.98
C VAL A 348 -9.14 -0.20 -26.34
N THR A 349 -8.75 0.54 -27.37
CA THR A 349 -9.09 0.18 -28.76
C THR A 349 -8.21 -0.98 -29.20
N LEU A 350 -8.81 -2.08 -29.65
CA LEU A 350 -8.09 -3.25 -30.14
C LEU A 350 -7.95 -3.16 -31.66
N PRO A 351 -6.73 -2.95 -32.20
CA PRO A 351 -6.47 -2.97 -33.64
C PRO A 351 -6.78 -4.33 -34.28
N ALA A 352 -7.13 -4.34 -35.57
CA ALA A 352 -7.35 -5.58 -36.32
C ALA A 352 -6.02 -6.32 -36.59
N GLU A 353 -4.92 -5.58 -36.73
CA GLU A 353 -3.59 -6.15 -36.98
C GLU A 353 -3.07 -6.81 -35.69
N PRO A 354 -2.64 -8.10 -35.75
CA PRO A 354 -2.31 -8.86 -34.54
C PRO A 354 -1.19 -8.24 -33.69
N ALA A 355 -0.08 -7.78 -34.30
CA ALA A 355 1.03 -7.22 -33.53
C ALA A 355 0.67 -5.89 -32.85
N ALA A 356 -0.08 -5.02 -33.54
CA ALA A 356 -0.57 -3.76 -32.98
C ALA A 356 -1.61 -4.01 -31.86
N ARG A 357 -2.41 -5.06 -32.00
CA ARG A 357 -3.36 -5.46 -30.97
C ARG A 357 -2.64 -5.97 -29.71
N ASP A 358 -1.63 -6.83 -29.86
CA ASP A 358 -0.83 -7.33 -28.74
C ASP A 358 -0.11 -6.16 -28.02
N GLU A 359 0.39 -5.17 -28.78
CA GLU A 359 0.99 -3.97 -28.20
C GLU A 359 -0.01 -3.14 -27.39
N ALA A 360 -1.22 -2.94 -27.91
CA ALA A 360 -2.28 -2.21 -27.22
C ALA A 360 -2.74 -2.91 -25.93
N ILE A 361 -2.79 -4.26 -25.94
CA ILE A 361 -3.09 -5.08 -24.77
C ILE A 361 -1.99 -4.93 -23.71
N ASP A 362 -0.73 -5.07 -24.10
CA ASP A 362 0.41 -4.95 -23.18
C ASP A 362 0.49 -3.55 -22.56
N ASP A 363 0.26 -2.50 -23.33
CA ASP A 363 0.25 -1.13 -22.83
C ASP A 363 -0.87 -0.90 -21.81
N ALA A 364 -2.07 -1.40 -22.08
CA ALA A 364 -3.21 -1.32 -21.16
C ALA A 364 -2.96 -2.09 -19.85
N LEU A 365 -2.37 -3.29 -19.93
CA LEU A 365 -2.05 -4.08 -18.73
C LEU A 365 -0.90 -3.48 -17.92
N ASN A 366 0.06 -2.80 -18.58
CA ASN A 366 1.13 -2.05 -17.89
C ASN A 366 0.60 -0.79 -17.20
N GLU A 367 -0.43 -0.14 -17.77
CA GLU A 367 -1.11 1.00 -17.13
C GLU A 367 -1.92 0.56 -15.89
N ARG A 368 -2.42 -0.67 -15.90
CA ARG A 368 -3.21 -1.28 -14.82
C ARG A 368 -2.54 -2.58 -14.34
N PRO A 369 -1.39 -2.50 -13.64
CA PRO A 369 -0.64 -3.69 -13.22
C PRO A 369 -1.44 -4.56 -12.26
N ASP A 370 -1.05 -5.83 -12.17
CA ASP A 370 -1.61 -6.78 -11.20
C ASP A 370 -1.50 -6.24 -9.77
N ASN A 371 -2.48 -6.58 -8.95
CA ASN A 371 -2.53 -6.28 -7.52
C ASN A 371 -2.59 -7.60 -6.76
N ASP A 372 -1.43 -8.21 -6.54
CA ASP A 372 -1.29 -9.54 -5.95
C ASP A 372 -2.16 -10.57 -6.69
N ASP A 373 -3.17 -11.13 -6.03
CA ASP A 373 -4.13 -12.09 -6.59
C ASP A 373 -5.20 -11.46 -7.51
N LEU A 374 -5.37 -10.12 -7.46
CA LEU A 374 -6.25 -9.38 -8.38
C LEU A 374 -5.49 -9.00 -9.64
N MET A 375 -5.58 -9.85 -10.64
CA MET A 375 -4.85 -9.72 -11.89
C MET A 375 -5.63 -8.90 -12.92
N SER A 376 -4.91 -8.15 -13.76
CA SER A 376 -5.49 -7.41 -14.87
C SER A 376 -5.68 -8.29 -16.09
N ALA A 377 -6.79 -8.11 -16.80
CA ALA A 377 -7.04 -8.78 -18.07
C ALA A 377 -7.79 -7.87 -19.03
N VAL A 378 -7.49 -7.98 -20.33
CA VAL A 378 -8.20 -7.29 -21.40
C VAL A 378 -9.25 -8.23 -22.01
N VAL A 379 -10.47 -7.78 -22.08
CA VAL A 379 -11.59 -8.55 -22.66
C VAL A 379 -11.47 -8.56 -24.18
N LEU A 380 -11.48 -9.76 -24.77
CA LEU A 380 -11.49 -9.99 -26.22
C LEU A 380 -12.93 -10.20 -26.75
N GLU A 381 -13.73 -10.95 -25.99
CA GLU A 381 -15.13 -11.23 -26.29
C GLU A 381 -15.98 -11.14 -25.04
N ALA A 382 -17.19 -10.61 -25.15
CA ALA A 382 -18.13 -10.53 -24.04
C ALA A 382 -19.54 -10.86 -24.45
N SER A 383 -20.20 -11.71 -23.68
CA SER A 383 -21.63 -12.01 -23.73
C SER A 383 -22.18 -12.19 -22.31
N ALA A 384 -23.48 -12.28 -22.16
CA ALA A 384 -24.11 -12.51 -20.85
C ALA A 384 -23.70 -13.84 -20.17
N ARG A 385 -23.17 -14.81 -20.94
CA ARG A 385 -22.84 -16.17 -20.47
C ARG A 385 -21.34 -16.49 -20.51
N LYS A 386 -20.56 -15.74 -21.30
CA LYS A 386 -19.13 -16.02 -21.51
C LYS A 386 -18.38 -14.73 -21.77
N VAL A 387 -17.23 -14.60 -21.12
CA VAL A 387 -16.21 -13.58 -21.40
C VAL A 387 -14.92 -14.29 -21.75
N VAL A 388 -14.29 -13.90 -22.86
CA VAL A 388 -12.92 -14.32 -23.21
C VAL A 388 -12.00 -13.15 -22.89
N ALA A 389 -10.97 -13.39 -22.12
CA ALA A 389 -10.01 -12.36 -21.73
C ALA A 389 -8.58 -12.85 -21.92
N VAL A 390 -7.63 -11.93 -21.95
CA VAL A 390 -6.21 -12.20 -22.12
C VAL A 390 -5.39 -11.40 -21.08
N ARG A 391 -4.32 -12.00 -20.61
CA ARG A 391 -3.33 -11.40 -19.72
C ARG A 391 -2.00 -11.17 -20.46
N GLN A 392 -0.98 -10.73 -19.73
CA GLN A 392 0.38 -10.46 -20.26
C GLN A 392 1.05 -11.66 -20.91
N ASP A 393 0.67 -12.89 -20.53
CA ASP A 393 1.16 -14.12 -21.18
C ASP A 393 0.62 -14.31 -22.60
N GLY A 394 -0.38 -13.50 -22.99
CA GLY A 394 -1.03 -13.51 -24.29
C GLY A 394 -1.86 -14.79 -24.55
N VAL A 395 -2.13 -15.62 -23.52
CA VAL A 395 -2.97 -16.80 -23.64
C VAL A 395 -4.42 -16.44 -23.29
N PRO A 396 -5.37 -16.55 -24.22
CA PRO A 396 -6.78 -16.32 -23.94
C PRO A 396 -7.33 -17.37 -22.99
N PHE A 397 -8.20 -16.94 -22.07
CA PHE A 397 -8.92 -17.79 -21.15
C PHE A 397 -10.39 -17.41 -21.08
N GLU A 398 -11.24 -18.37 -20.72
CA GLU A 398 -12.68 -18.19 -20.66
C GLU A 398 -13.15 -18.02 -19.21
N ILE A 399 -14.14 -17.16 -19.01
CA ILE A 399 -14.83 -16.93 -17.75
C ILE A 399 -16.31 -17.17 -17.96
N THR A 400 -16.91 -18.06 -17.18
CA THR A 400 -18.31 -18.49 -17.34
C THR A 400 -18.99 -18.68 -15.98
N GLY A 401 -20.30 -18.84 -15.97
CA GLY A 401 -21.09 -19.23 -14.79
C GLY A 401 -20.89 -18.35 -13.57
N GLU A 402 -20.47 -18.94 -12.45
CA GLU A 402 -20.22 -18.23 -11.18
C GLU A 402 -19.13 -17.16 -11.31
N GLY A 403 -18.19 -17.31 -12.25
CA GLY A 403 -17.14 -16.32 -12.52
C GLY A 403 -17.66 -14.98 -13.03
N LEU A 404 -18.88 -14.96 -13.58
CA LEU A 404 -19.53 -13.76 -14.11
C LEU A 404 -20.63 -13.20 -13.20
N ARG A 405 -20.97 -13.88 -12.11
CA ARG A 405 -22.12 -13.54 -11.27
C ARG A 405 -22.10 -12.11 -10.75
N ALA A 406 -20.96 -11.65 -10.23
CA ALA A 406 -20.83 -10.32 -9.65
C ALA A 406 -20.91 -9.18 -10.68
N VAL A 407 -20.69 -9.49 -11.97
CA VAL A 407 -20.58 -8.50 -13.06
C VAL A 407 -21.70 -8.59 -14.09
N GLN A 408 -22.78 -9.29 -13.77
CA GLN A 408 -23.94 -9.46 -14.68
C GLN A 408 -24.56 -8.12 -15.13
N SER A 409 -24.55 -7.11 -14.26
CA SER A 409 -24.98 -5.75 -14.61
C SER A 409 -24.15 -5.14 -15.75
N GLY A 410 -22.84 -5.41 -15.77
CA GLY A 410 -21.91 -4.95 -16.82
C GLY A 410 -22.02 -5.76 -18.12
N LEU A 411 -22.54 -6.98 -18.08
CA LEU A 411 -22.79 -7.83 -19.25
C LEU A 411 -24.18 -7.65 -19.87
N SER A 412 -25.07 -6.95 -19.17
CA SER A 412 -26.42 -6.66 -19.65
C SER A 412 -26.40 -5.78 -20.90
N ASP A 413 -27.33 -6.02 -21.87
CA ASP A 413 -27.47 -5.14 -23.03
C ASP A 413 -27.91 -3.71 -22.65
N LYS A 414 -28.51 -3.55 -21.48
CA LYS A 414 -28.93 -2.26 -20.91
C LYS A 414 -27.83 -1.57 -20.09
N ALA A 415 -26.62 -2.16 -19.99
CA ALA A 415 -25.52 -1.56 -19.26
C ALA A 415 -25.09 -0.23 -19.88
N GLY A 416 -24.90 0.79 -19.03
CA GLY A 416 -24.38 2.08 -19.47
C GLY A 416 -22.95 1.94 -20.02
N PRO A 417 -22.52 2.86 -20.90
CA PRO A 417 -21.25 2.75 -21.64
C PRO A 417 -20.02 2.60 -20.72
N ASN A 418 -20.02 3.19 -19.52
CA ASN A 418 -18.92 3.13 -18.55
C ASN A 418 -18.90 1.84 -17.72
N VAL A 419 -20.03 1.11 -17.65
CA VAL A 419 -20.16 -0.14 -16.89
C VAL A 419 -20.12 -1.36 -17.81
N LYS A 420 -20.41 -1.18 -19.10
CA LYS A 420 -20.51 -2.26 -20.07
C LYS A 420 -19.18 -2.98 -20.27
N ILE A 421 -19.18 -4.28 -19.99
CA ILE A 421 -18.05 -5.17 -20.36
C ILE A 421 -18.17 -5.50 -21.84
N ARG A 422 -17.16 -5.11 -22.61
CA ARG A 422 -17.09 -5.27 -24.07
C ARG A 422 -15.63 -5.49 -24.50
N PRO A 423 -15.36 -5.91 -25.76
CA PRO A 423 -13.99 -5.99 -26.27
C PRO A 423 -13.20 -4.70 -26.01
N GLY A 424 -11.98 -4.84 -25.52
CA GLY A 424 -11.11 -3.75 -25.08
C GLY A 424 -11.34 -3.26 -23.63
N ALA A 425 -12.30 -3.82 -22.89
CA ALA A 425 -12.47 -3.52 -21.47
C ALA A 425 -11.33 -4.14 -20.64
N VAL A 426 -10.70 -3.36 -19.78
CA VAL A 426 -9.73 -3.85 -18.78
C VAL A 426 -10.47 -4.16 -17.47
N VAL A 427 -10.44 -5.41 -17.06
CA VAL A 427 -11.15 -5.92 -15.88
C VAL A 427 -10.18 -6.58 -14.90
N ARG A 428 -10.56 -6.65 -13.61
CA ARG A 428 -9.85 -7.46 -12.63
C ARG A 428 -10.37 -8.88 -12.63
N VAL A 429 -9.44 -9.81 -12.62
CA VAL A 429 -9.75 -11.24 -12.53
C VAL A 429 -8.99 -11.87 -11.37
N ILE A 430 -9.62 -12.86 -10.74
CA ILE A 430 -9.00 -13.69 -9.70
C ILE A 430 -9.12 -15.16 -10.10
N LYS A 431 -8.07 -15.92 -9.84
CA LYS A 431 -8.07 -17.36 -10.10
C LYS A 431 -8.79 -18.09 -8.97
N VAL A 432 -9.70 -18.99 -9.32
CA VAL A 432 -10.47 -19.80 -8.36
C VAL A 432 -10.10 -21.27 -8.57
N GLY A 433 -9.36 -21.84 -7.61
CA GLY A 433 -8.75 -23.14 -7.80
C GLY A 433 -7.72 -23.13 -8.94
N ASP A 434 -7.57 -24.27 -9.62
CA ASP A 434 -6.51 -24.43 -10.64
C ASP A 434 -6.90 -23.94 -12.03
N LYS A 435 -8.19 -23.92 -12.36
CA LYS A 435 -8.67 -23.73 -13.75
C LYS A 435 -9.68 -22.60 -13.94
N ASP A 436 -10.44 -22.24 -12.91
CA ASP A 436 -11.53 -21.30 -13.02
C ASP A 436 -11.09 -19.87 -12.77
N TRP A 437 -11.76 -18.93 -13.44
CA TRP A 437 -11.54 -17.50 -13.31
C TRP A 437 -12.84 -16.79 -12.92
N ARG A 438 -12.68 -15.71 -12.19
CA ARG A 438 -13.80 -14.82 -11.81
C ARG A 438 -13.44 -13.39 -12.10
N ILE A 439 -14.36 -12.62 -12.71
CA ILE A 439 -14.23 -11.16 -12.77
C ILE A 439 -14.63 -10.57 -11.41
N THR A 440 -13.82 -9.65 -10.94
CA THR A 440 -14.02 -8.87 -9.72
C THR A 440 -13.70 -7.40 -9.98
N GLN A 441 -13.55 -6.60 -8.93
CA GLN A 441 -13.15 -5.20 -9.03
C GLN A 441 -12.24 -4.83 -7.86
N LEU A 442 -11.44 -3.76 -8.00
CA LEU A 442 -10.63 -3.24 -6.91
C LEU A 442 -11.53 -2.70 -5.81
N PRO A 443 -11.34 -3.09 -4.56
CA PRO A 443 -12.15 -2.58 -3.45
C PRO A 443 -12.02 -1.07 -3.25
N GLU A 444 -13.12 -0.42 -2.92
CA GLU A 444 -13.12 0.96 -2.41
C GLU A 444 -13.11 0.99 -0.88
N VAL A 445 -13.61 -0.08 -0.25
CA VAL A 445 -13.58 -0.22 1.20
C VAL A 445 -12.15 -0.53 1.65
N GLU A 446 -11.79 -0.02 2.83
CA GLU A 446 -10.54 -0.33 3.50
C GLU A 446 -10.78 -1.19 4.73
N ALA A 447 -9.72 -1.81 5.21
CA ALA A 447 -9.75 -2.61 6.41
C ALA A 447 -8.43 -2.52 7.16
N ALA A 448 -8.43 -2.83 8.44
CA ALA A 448 -7.23 -2.90 9.25
C ALA A 448 -7.27 -4.13 10.15
N PHE A 449 -6.12 -4.73 10.34
CA PHE A 449 -5.96 -5.85 11.25
C PHE A 449 -4.65 -5.72 12.04
N VAL A 450 -4.73 -5.95 13.35
CA VAL A 450 -3.55 -6.01 14.22
C VAL A 450 -3.72 -7.10 15.25
N ALA A 451 -2.66 -7.86 15.46
CA ALA A 451 -2.57 -8.88 16.53
C ALA A 451 -1.33 -8.68 17.36
N MET A 452 -1.44 -8.87 18.68
CA MET A 452 -0.34 -8.69 19.61
C MET A 452 -0.41 -9.66 20.78
N ASP A 453 0.73 -9.95 21.37
CA ASP A 453 0.81 -10.66 22.64
C ASP A 453 0.35 -9.73 23.77
N PRO A 454 -0.70 -10.11 24.55
CA PRO A 454 -1.24 -9.23 25.58
C PRO A 454 -0.34 -9.02 26.78
N LYS A 455 0.68 -9.87 27.00
CA LYS A 455 1.60 -9.77 28.16
C LYS A 455 2.82 -8.94 27.85
N SER A 456 3.40 -9.11 26.66
CA SER A 456 4.63 -8.43 26.28
C SER A 456 4.39 -7.21 25.39
N GLY A 457 3.22 -7.06 24.77
CA GLY A 457 2.95 -6.02 23.80
C GLY A 457 3.56 -6.28 22.42
N ALA A 458 4.24 -7.40 22.22
CA ALA A 458 4.85 -7.75 20.94
C ALA A 458 3.79 -7.84 19.84
N VAL A 459 3.89 -6.97 18.84
CA VAL A 459 2.99 -7.00 17.66
C VAL A 459 3.35 -8.21 16.82
N ARG A 460 2.43 -9.16 16.64
CA ARG A 460 2.63 -10.42 15.91
C ARG A 460 2.24 -10.31 14.45
N ALA A 461 1.22 -9.50 14.15
CA ALA A 461 0.77 -9.20 12.79
C ALA A 461 0.22 -7.79 12.71
N LEU A 462 0.43 -7.10 11.57
CA LEU A 462 -0.09 -5.77 11.30
C LEU A 462 -0.37 -5.59 9.81
N VAL A 463 -1.65 -5.37 9.47
CA VAL A 463 -2.11 -5.12 8.09
C VAL A 463 -2.88 -3.80 8.10
N GLY A 464 -2.27 -2.75 7.54
CA GLY A 464 -2.78 -1.38 7.64
C GLY A 464 -3.79 -0.96 6.58
N GLY A 465 -4.11 -1.84 5.62
CA GLY A 465 -5.04 -1.58 4.52
C GLY A 465 -5.09 -2.75 3.55
N PHE A 466 -5.99 -2.68 2.57
CA PHE A 466 -6.13 -3.71 1.54
C PHE A 466 -4.87 -3.85 0.67
N ASP A 467 -4.30 -2.72 0.25
CA ASP A 467 -3.12 -2.66 -0.61
C ASP A 467 -2.28 -1.41 -0.34
N PHE A 468 -1.03 -1.62 0.06
CA PHE A 468 -0.07 -0.55 0.34
C PHE A 468 0.28 0.31 -0.87
N GLN A 469 0.27 -0.26 -2.09
CA GLN A 469 0.58 0.50 -3.30
C GLN A 469 -0.57 1.46 -3.68
N LYS A 470 -1.81 1.02 -3.44
CA LYS A 470 -3.02 1.82 -3.66
C LYS A 470 -3.17 2.92 -2.61
N ASN A 471 -2.96 2.57 -1.33
CA ASN A 471 -3.15 3.48 -0.20
C ASN A 471 -2.10 3.22 0.88
N LYS A 472 -1.21 4.19 1.09
CA LYS A 472 -0.13 4.10 2.09
C LYS A 472 -0.56 4.51 3.49
N PHE A 473 -1.80 4.98 3.65
CA PHE A 473 -2.36 5.35 4.94
C PHE A 473 -2.55 4.11 5.81
N ASN A 474 -1.85 4.07 6.96
CA ASN A 474 -1.89 2.93 7.86
C ASN A 474 -3.11 3.03 8.79
N HIS A 475 -4.19 2.34 8.44
CA HIS A 475 -5.41 2.38 9.23
C HIS A 475 -5.25 1.80 10.65
N VAL A 476 -4.24 0.96 10.89
CA VAL A 476 -3.99 0.42 12.24
C VAL A 476 -3.59 1.52 13.23
N THR A 477 -2.83 2.53 12.80
CA THR A 477 -2.26 3.55 13.68
C THR A 477 -2.73 4.97 13.40
N GLN A 478 -3.24 5.25 12.20
CA GLN A 478 -3.58 6.60 11.75
C GLN A 478 -5.09 6.84 11.60
N ALA A 479 -5.91 5.79 11.38
CA ALA A 479 -7.35 5.91 11.24
C ALA A 479 -8.03 6.07 12.60
N TRP A 480 -8.48 7.27 12.88
CA TRP A 480 -9.29 7.60 14.05
C TRP A 480 -10.75 7.38 13.72
N ARG A 481 -11.31 6.24 14.18
CA ARG A 481 -12.66 5.80 13.84
C ARG A 481 -13.48 5.56 15.10
N GLN A 482 -14.79 5.67 14.98
CA GLN A 482 -15.70 5.37 16.10
C GLN A 482 -15.74 3.87 16.36
N PRO A 483 -15.41 3.41 17.59
CA PRO A 483 -15.43 1.98 17.92
C PRO A 483 -16.84 1.40 18.04
N GLY A 484 -17.85 2.25 18.17
CA GLY A 484 -19.21 1.81 18.39
C GLY A 484 -19.31 0.89 19.63
N SER A 485 -20.13 -0.13 19.55
CA SER A 485 -20.38 -1.08 20.66
C SER A 485 -19.14 -1.85 21.13
N SER A 486 -18.02 -1.87 20.40
CA SER A 486 -16.77 -2.48 20.89
C SER A 486 -16.14 -1.70 22.05
N PHE A 487 -16.58 -0.47 22.31
CA PHE A 487 -16.15 0.34 23.46
C PHE A 487 -16.89 0.02 24.77
N LYS A 488 -18.07 -0.62 24.70
CA LYS A 488 -18.89 -0.94 25.89
C LYS A 488 -18.14 -1.64 27.02
N PRO A 489 -17.26 -2.63 26.78
CA PRO A 489 -16.55 -3.31 27.86
C PRO A 489 -15.82 -2.39 28.84
N PHE A 490 -15.28 -1.27 28.38
CA PHE A 490 -14.57 -0.30 29.23
C PHE A 490 -15.53 0.43 30.17
N ILE A 491 -16.76 0.71 29.74
CA ILE A 491 -17.83 1.32 30.56
C ILE A 491 -18.36 0.31 31.58
N TYR A 492 -18.54 -0.95 31.16
CA TYR A 492 -18.99 -1.99 32.07
C TYR A 492 -17.94 -2.32 33.14
N SER A 493 -16.63 -2.30 32.75
CA SER A 493 -15.52 -2.42 33.68
C SER A 493 -15.56 -1.33 34.78
N ALA A 494 -15.81 -0.08 34.43
CA ALA A 494 -15.99 1.00 35.40
C ALA A 494 -17.20 0.76 36.32
N ALA A 495 -18.29 0.21 35.79
CA ALA A 495 -19.51 -0.02 36.52
C ALA A 495 -19.38 -1.17 37.56
N LEU A 496 -18.51 -2.17 37.32
CA LEU A 496 -18.20 -3.22 38.30
C LEU A 496 -17.65 -2.61 39.61
N GLU A 497 -16.80 -1.56 39.48
CA GLU A 497 -16.26 -0.84 40.66
C GLU A 497 -17.35 -0.03 41.42
N LYS A 498 -18.51 0.21 40.81
CA LYS A 498 -19.66 0.85 41.42
C LYS A 498 -20.68 -0.14 41.96
N GLY A 499 -20.33 -1.44 42.04
CA GLY A 499 -21.20 -2.50 42.57
C GLY A 499 -22.18 -3.10 41.54
N LEU A 500 -22.00 -2.81 40.23
CA LEU A 500 -22.71 -3.55 39.19
C LEU A 500 -22.24 -5.01 39.17
N SER A 501 -23.14 -5.96 39.01
CA SER A 501 -22.80 -7.39 38.87
C SER A 501 -23.30 -7.95 37.54
N PRO A 502 -22.79 -9.09 37.05
CA PRO A 502 -23.32 -9.75 35.86
C PRO A 502 -24.84 -10.05 35.91
N MET A 503 -25.39 -10.26 37.10
CA MET A 503 -26.81 -10.57 37.31
C MET A 503 -27.67 -9.35 37.67
N THR A 504 -27.07 -8.16 37.86
CA THR A 504 -27.85 -6.93 38.05
C THR A 504 -28.87 -6.78 36.90
N VAL A 505 -30.11 -6.56 37.23
CA VAL A 505 -31.22 -6.42 36.26
C VAL A 505 -31.28 -4.97 35.78
N VAL A 506 -31.22 -4.78 34.49
CA VAL A 506 -31.31 -3.47 33.84
C VAL A 506 -32.44 -3.47 32.81
N ASN A 507 -33.26 -2.44 32.83
CA ASN A 507 -34.38 -2.33 31.89
C ASN A 507 -33.96 -1.90 30.51
N ASP A 508 -34.15 -2.74 29.49
CA ASP A 508 -33.99 -2.39 28.07
C ASP A 508 -35.28 -1.75 27.57
N ALA A 509 -35.58 -0.55 28.03
CA ALA A 509 -36.75 0.26 27.68
C ALA A 509 -36.33 1.57 27.00
N PRO A 510 -37.19 2.20 26.20
CA PRO A 510 -36.92 3.47 25.54
C PRO A 510 -36.34 4.53 26.50
N LEU A 511 -35.42 5.33 25.99
CA LEU A 511 -34.87 6.50 26.64
C LEU A 511 -35.13 7.71 25.76
N PHE A 512 -35.47 8.82 26.40
CA PHE A 512 -35.65 10.11 25.73
C PHE A 512 -34.97 11.19 26.52
N TYR A 513 -34.14 11.98 25.84
CA TYR A 513 -33.50 13.15 26.42
C TYR A 513 -33.94 14.39 25.67
N THR A 514 -34.38 15.40 26.40
CA THR A 514 -34.86 16.67 25.87
C THR A 514 -33.68 17.49 25.29
N ALA A 515 -34.00 18.51 24.47
CA ALA A 515 -33.02 19.44 23.97
C ALA A 515 -32.29 20.20 25.09
N VAL A 516 -32.93 20.39 26.27
CA VAL A 516 -32.29 21.01 27.43
C VAL A 516 -31.27 20.08 28.09
N GLU A 517 -31.57 18.79 28.21
CA GLU A 517 -30.65 17.79 28.77
C GLU A 517 -29.43 17.52 27.87
N THR A 518 -29.64 17.56 26.55
CA THR A 518 -28.55 17.35 25.58
C THR A 518 -27.78 18.62 25.22
N GLY A 519 -28.31 19.77 25.59
CA GLY A 519 -27.74 21.07 25.21
C GLY A 519 -27.92 21.44 23.74
N GLY A 520 -28.79 20.73 23.00
CA GLY A 520 -28.95 20.94 21.56
C GLY A 520 -30.25 20.35 21.01
N LYS A 521 -30.22 19.21 20.37
CA LYS A 521 -31.36 18.52 19.81
C LYS A 521 -31.85 17.40 20.77
N PRO A 522 -33.16 17.12 20.83
CA PRO A 522 -33.63 15.95 21.53
C PRO A 522 -32.93 14.68 21.04
N TRP A 523 -32.64 13.74 21.94
CA TRP A 523 -31.98 12.49 21.60
C TRP A 523 -32.83 11.30 22.03
N GLU A 524 -33.17 10.45 21.08
CA GLU A 524 -33.91 9.22 21.28
C GLU A 524 -33.07 8.04 20.78
N PRO A 525 -32.22 7.45 21.66
CA PRO A 525 -31.39 6.32 21.26
C PRO A 525 -32.23 5.07 20.98
N LYS A 526 -31.76 4.25 20.02
CA LYS A 526 -32.43 2.99 19.65
C LYS A 526 -31.46 1.82 19.77
N ASN A 527 -31.99 0.62 20.04
CA ASN A 527 -31.26 -0.60 19.83
C ASN A 527 -31.07 -0.85 18.34
N TYR A 528 -30.00 -1.56 17.96
CA TYR A 528 -29.69 -1.85 16.54
C TYR A 528 -30.86 -2.61 15.85
N ASP A 529 -31.49 -3.54 16.57
CA ASP A 529 -32.64 -4.32 16.10
C ASP A 529 -34.00 -3.57 16.19
N GLY A 530 -33.97 -2.32 16.67
CA GLY A 530 -35.17 -1.50 16.88
C GLY A 530 -36.09 -2.01 17.96
N LYS A 531 -35.73 -3.07 18.72
CA LYS A 531 -36.57 -3.73 19.73
C LYS A 531 -36.05 -3.46 21.14
N PHE A 532 -37.00 -3.45 22.08
CA PHE A 532 -36.74 -3.36 23.50
C PHE A 532 -37.17 -4.68 24.15
N ASP A 533 -36.23 -5.32 24.88
CA ASP A 533 -36.45 -6.65 25.52
C ASP A 533 -36.91 -6.56 26.98
N GLY A 534 -37.05 -5.37 27.55
CA GLY A 534 -37.43 -5.15 28.95
C GLY A 534 -36.32 -5.50 29.96
N PRO A 535 -36.70 -5.85 31.22
CA PRO A 535 -35.75 -6.19 32.25
C PRO A 535 -34.91 -7.42 31.88
N MET A 536 -33.59 -7.27 31.94
CA MET A 536 -32.63 -8.35 31.65
C MET A 536 -31.35 -8.21 32.47
N SER A 537 -30.60 -9.30 32.63
CA SER A 537 -29.32 -9.26 33.32
C SER A 537 -28.26 -8.49 32.48
N VAL A 538 -27.30 -7.86 33.18
CA VAL A 538 -26.14 -7.21 32.59
C VAL A 538 -25.40 -8.15 31.62
N ARG A 539 -25.18 -9.41 32.00
CA ARG A 539 -24.56 -10.46 31.15
C ARG A 539 -25.28 -10.59 29.82
N ARG A 540 -26.60 -10.78 29.85
CA ARG A 540 -27.42 -10.97 28.65
C ARG A 540 -27.45 -9.68 27.81
N ALA A 541 -27.55 -8.52 28.45
CA ALA A 541 -27.57 -7.23 27.78
C ALA A 541 -26.29 -6.92 27.03
N LEU A 542 -25.12 -7.19 27.64
CA LEU A 542 -23.82 -6.99 26.99
C LEU A 542 -23.60 -8.02 25.86
N ALA A 543 -24.04 -9.29 26.08
CA ALA A 543 -23.98 -10.33 25.05
C ALA A 543 -24.79 -9.97 23.79
N LYS A 544 -25.99 -9.39 23.99
CA LYS A 544 -26.86 -8.89 22.90
C LYS A 544 -26.52 -7.47 22.46
N SER A 545 -25.56 -6.80 23.12
CA SER A 545 -25.11 -5.44 22.80
C SER A 545 -26.21 -4.37 22.90
N LYS A 546 -27.12 -4.46 23.87
CA LYS A 546 -28.24 -3.55 24.06
C LYS A 546 -27.79 -2.12 24.40
N ASN A 547 -28.27 -1.14 23.63
CA ASN A 547 -27.87 0.26 23.76
C ASN A 547 -28.49 0.92 25.00
N MET A 548 -29.76 0.72 25.23
CA MET A 548 -30.46 1.33 26.36
C MET A 548 -29.86 0.93 27.70
N VAL A 549 -29.50 -0.36 27.83
CA VAL A 549 -28.80 -0.87 29.00
C VAL A 549 -27.42 -0.20 29.17
N SER A 550 -26.66 -0.07 28.09
CA SER A 550 -25.33 0.53 28.18
C SER A 550 -25.35 2.01 28.57
N ILE A 551 -26.40 2.75 28.15
CA ILE A 551 -26.58 4.16 28.55
C ILE A 551 -26.90 4.22 30.05
N ARG A 552 -27.79 3.35 30.58
CA ARG A 552 -28.09 3.30 32.00
C ARG A 552 -26.87 2.89 32.85
N VAL A 553 -26.05 1.99 32.35
CA VAL A 553 -24.79 1.62 32.99
C VAL A 553 -23.83 2.81 33.04
N LEU A 554 -23.74 3.60 31.97
CA LEU A 554 -22.91 4.83 31.97
C LEU A 554 -23.48 5.88 32.93
N GLN A 555 -24.81 6.02 33.04
CA GLN A 555 -25.43 6.92 34.03
C GLN A 555 -25.08 6.53 35.46
N LEU A 556 -25.02 5.22 35.78
CA LEU A 556 -24.58 4.73 37.09
C LEU A 556 -23.10 5.12 37.36
N VAL A 557 -22.21 5.02 36.37
CA VAL A 557 -20.79 5.36 36.49
C VAL A 557 -20.59 6.88 36.61
N GLY A 558 -21.40 7.65 35.88
CA GLY A 558 -21.22 9.07 35.64
C GLY A 558 -20.24 9.30 34.46
N THR A 559 -20.57 10.24 33.59
CA THR A 559 -19.84 10.46 32.34
C THR A 559 -18.37 10.89 32.57
N GLN A 560 -18.13 11.77 33.56
CA GLN A 560 -16.79 12.22 33.93
C GLN A 560 -15.93 11.08 34.48
N SER A 561 -16.48 10.29 35.43
CA SER A 561 -15.77 9.13 35.99
C SER A 561 -15.48 8.07 34.94
N ALA A 562 -16.39 7.89 33.97
CA ALA A 562 -16.16 6.98 32.84
C ALA A 562 -15.03 7.47 31.93
N GLN A 563 -14.97 8.77 31.63
CA GLN A 563 -13.87 9.36 30.87
C GLN A 563 -12.51 9.15 31.57
N GLU A 564 -12.43 9.41 32.87
CA GLU A 564 -11.24 9.15 33.68
C GLU A 564 -10.86 7.65 33.70
N TRP A 565 -11.86 6.77 33.79
CA TRP A 565 -11.63 5.33 33.79
C TRP A 565 -11.03 4.84 32.47
N VAL A 566 -11.54 5.28 31.31
CA VAL A 566 -11.04 4.80 30.01
C VAL A 566 -9.62 5.27 29.71
N THR A 567 -9.15 6.40 30.30
CA THR A 567 -7.75 6.84 30.15
C THR A 567 -6.75 5.84 30.73
N ARG A 568 -7.14 5.04 31.71
CA ARG A 568 -6.31 3.98 32.28
C ARG A 568 -5.94 2.94 31.23
N PHE A 569 -6.81 2.67 30.26
CA PHE A 569 -6.59 1.75 29.16
C PHE A 569 -5.75 2.35 28.02
N GLY A 570 -5.37 3.63 28.11
CA GLY A 570 -4.58 4.33 27.11
C GLY A 570 -5.37 5.14 26.11
N PHE A 571 -6.68 5.33 26.34
CA PHE A 571 -7.49 6.20 25.49
C PHE A 571 -7.29 7.68 25.87
N ASP A 572 -7.29 8.55 24.85
CA ASP A 572 -7.15 9.99 25.04
C ASP A 572 -8.48 10.60 25.50
N ALA A 573 -8.49 11.25 26.66
CA ALA A 573 -9.69 11.92 27.19
C ALA A 573 -10.28 12.96 26.22
N ALA A 574 -9.44 13.68 25.47
CA ALA A 574 -9.88 14.68 24.51
C ALA A 574 -10.71 14.08 23.35
N ARG A 575 -10.50 12.81 23.05
CA ARG A 575 -11.23 12.07 22.01
C ARG A 575 -12.45 11.32 22.51
N HIS A 576 -12.65 11.32 23.81
CA HIS A 576 -13.79 10.66 24.51
C HIS A 576 -14.48 11.65 25.43
N PRO A 577 -15.18 12.68 24.87
CA PRO A 577 -15.85 13.66 25.68
C PRO A 577 -16.91 13.02 26.60
N PRO A 578 -17.11 13.55 27.84
CA PRO A 578 -17.92 12.94 28.86
C PRO A 578 -19.43 13.15 28.61
N TYR A 579 -19.93 12.58 27.51
CA TYR A 579 -21.35 12.58 27.14
C TYR A 579 -21.94 11.19 27.23
N LEU A 580 -23.28 11.09 27.31
CA LEU A 580 -24.01 9.80 27.37
C LEU A 580 -23.77 8.94 26.11
N THR A 581 -23.46 9.57 25.00
CA THR A 581 -23.11 8.88 23.74
C THR A 581 -21.82 8.06 23.82
N MET A 582 -20.96 8.33 24.85
CA MET A 582 -19.77 7.51 25.13
C MET A 582 -20.16 6.04 25.42
N ALA A 583 -21.34 5.78 26.01
CA ALA A 583 -21.84 4.43 26.22
C ALA A 583 -21.97 3.61 24.93
N LEU A 584 -22.11 4.29 23.79
CA LEU A 584 -22.26 3.70 22.47
C LEU A 584 -20.98 3.79 21.61
N GLY A 585 -19.89 4.30 22.19
CA GLY A 585 -18.61 4.42 21.52
C GLY A 585 -18.57 5.55 20.50
N ALA A 586 -19.10 6.73 20.84
CA ALA A 586 -19.06 7.90 19.96
C ALA A 586 -17.69 8.61 19.89
N GLY A 587 -16.74 8.25 20.76
CA GLY A 587 -15.35 8.73 20.69
C GLY A 587 -14.58 8.13 19.51
N SER A 588 -13.32 8.55 19.31
CA SER A 588 -12.48 8.06 18.23
C SER A 588 -11.26 7.30 18.76
N VAL A 589 -10.98 6.16 18.13
CA VAL A 589 -9.87 5.26 18.48
C VAL A 589 -9.18 4.74 17.22
N THR A 590 -7.96 4.24 17.37
CA THR A 590 -7.28 3.46 16.32
C THR A 590 -7.43 1.95 16.61
N PRO A 591 -7.31 1.08 15.59
CA PRO A 591 -7.26 -0.37 15.81
C PRO A 591 -6.17 -0.81 16.77
N MET A 592 -5.00 -0.19 16.75
CA MET A 592 -3.91 -0.46 17.70
C MET A 592 -4.33 -0.13 19.14
N GLN A 593 -4.97 1.02 19.38
CA GLN A 593 -5.46 1.37 20.71
C GLN A 593 -6.52 0.40 21.22
N MET A 594 -7.40 -0.07 20.34
CA MET A 594 -8.41 -1.07 20.70
C MET A 594 -7.78 -2.41 21.07
N ALA A 595 -6.79 -2.88 20.32
CA ALA A 595 -6.06 -4.10 20.66
C ALA A 595 -5.32 -3.96 22.01
N ALA A 596 -4.63 -2.84 22.23
CA ALA A 596 -3.94 -2.55 23.48
C ALA A 596 -4.90 -2.42 24.67
N GLY A 597 -6.07 -1.80 24.50
CA GLY A 597 -7.10 -1.68 25.52
C GLY A 597 -7.70 -3.04 25.92
N TYR A 598 -7.93 -3.92 24.94
CA TYR A 598 -8.42 -5.28 25.24
C TYR A 598 -7.33 -6.19 25.81
N ALA A 599 -6.05 -5.92 25.53
CA ALA A 599 -4.94 -6.62 26.16
C ALA A 599 -4.96 -6.48 27.68
N VAL A 600 -5.46 -5.35 28.23
CA VAL A 600 -5.63 -5.14 29.67
C VAL A 600 -6.57 -6.20 30.28
N PHE A 601 -7.65 -6.56 29.61
CA PHE A 601 -8.54 -7.64 30.08
C PHE A 601 -7.85 -9.01 29.93
N ALA A 602 -7.17 -9.23 28.82
CA ALA A 602 -6.53 -10.51 28.50
C ALA A 602 -5.37 -10.86 29.43
N ASN A 603 -4.64 -9.87 29.93
CA ASN A 603 -3.45 -10.07 30.78
C ASN A 603 -3.71 -9.92 32.29
N GLY A 604 -4.98 -9.69 32.69
CA GLY A 604 -5.36 -9.60 34.10
C GLY A 604 -5.21 -8.20 34.73
N GLY A 605 -5.18 -7.15 33.93
CA GLY A 605 -5.32 -5.77 34.40
C GLY A 605 -4.13 -4.84 34.12
N TYR A 606 -3.17 -5.22 33.28
CA TYR A 606 -1.98 -4.45 33.02
C TYR A 606 -2.04 -3.71 31.69
N ARG A 607 -1.64 -2.45 31.68
CA ARG A 607 -1.49 -1.65 30.47
C ARG A 607 -0.11 -1.86 29.85
N ILE A 608 -0.05 -2.50 28.70
CA ILE A 608 1.18 -2.81 27.97
C ILE A 608 1.25 -1.93 26.71
N GLN A 609 2.46 -1.44 26.40
CA GLN A 609 2.70 -0.68 25.17
C GLN A 609 2.96 -1.64 24.00
N PRO A 610 2.30 -1.44 22.85
CA PRO A 610 2.61 -2.21 21.63
C PRO A 610 4.07 -1.98 21.21
N THR A 611 4.80 -3.08 21.00
CA THR A 611 6.22 -3.06 20.61
C THR A 611 6.37 -3.72 19.24
N LEU A 612 6.98 -2.98 18.31
CA LEU A 612 7.24 -3.48 16.96
C LEU A 612 8.73 -3.75 16.72
N ILE A 613 9.63 -2.84 17.13
CA ILE A 613 11.08 -2.97 16.95
C ILE A 613 11.66 -3.67 18.18
N THR A 614 12.32 -4.80 17.97
CA THR A 614 12.97 -5.58 19.02
C THR A 614 14.48 -5.40 19.02
N GLN A 615 15.11 -5.23 17.85
CA GLN A 615 16.55 -5.06 17.76
C GLN A 615 16.92 -4.19 16.55
N VAL A 616 18.00 -3.40 16.71
CA VAL A 616 18.67 -2.71 15.61
C VAL A 616 20.15 -3.08 15.65
N THR A 617 20.69 -3.57 14.54
CA THR A 617 22.12 -3.88 14.39
C THR A 617 22.71 -3.10 13.20
N ASP A 618 24.02 -2.88 13.24
CA ASP A 618 24.75 -2.40 12.07
C ASP A 618 25.13 -3.57 11.11
N ASN A 619 25.72 -3.24 9.98
CA ASN A 619 26.17 -4.21 8.97
C ASN A 619 27.30 -5.15 9.45
N LYS A 620 27.89 -4.89 10.61
CA LYS A 620 28.91 -5.73 11.26
C LYS A 620 28.32 -6.63 12.37
N GLY A 621 27.00 -6.56 12.56
CA GLY A 621 26.29 -7.32 13.59
C GLY A 621 26.36 -6.72 14.99
N ARG A 622 26.90 -5.49 15.15
CA ARG A 622 26.92 -4.80 16.45
C ARG A 622 25.53 -4.32 16.79
N VAL A 623 25.06 -4.69 17.98
CA VAL A 623 23.74 -4.27 18.49
C VAL A 623 23.80 -2.79 18.89
N LEU A 624 22.93 -2.00 18.27
CA LEU A 624 22.75 -0.55 18.54
C LEU A 624 21.56 -0.32 19.47
N TYR A 625 20.55 -1.16 19.37
CA TYR A 625 19.37 -1.17 20.22
C TYR A 625 18.89 -2.61 20.42
N ALA A 626 18.54 -2.95 21.66
CA ALA A 626 17.85 -4.18 22.01
C ALA A 626 16.71 -3.81 22.98
N GLY A 627 15.47 -3.99 22.54
CA GLY A 627 14.27 -3.84 23.34
C GLY A 627 13.62 -5.21 23.51
N GLU A 628 13.88 -5.87 24.63
CA GLU A 628 13.13 -7.09 24.92
C GLU A 628 11.74 -6.73 25.41
N PRO A 629 10.68 -7.33 24.80
CA PRO A 629 9.33 -7.22 25.33
C PRO A 629 9.32 -7.82 26.75
N SER A 630 9.26 -6.97 27.75
CA SER A 630 9.20 -7.40 29.15
C SER A 630 7.76 -7.75 29.52
N GLY A 631 7.60 -8.75 30.38
CA GLY A 631 6.28 -9.06 30.96
C GLY A 631 5.75 -7.88 31.80
N PRO A 632 4.46 -7.91 32.17
CA PRO A 632 3.84 -6.82 32.93
C PRO A 632 4.47 -6.65 34.31
N SER A 633 4.71 -5.40 34.70
CA SER A 633 5.14 -5.01 36.05
C SER A 633 3.99 -4.39 36.84
N GLU A 634 4.04 -4.43 38.19
CA GLU A 634 2.93 -3.97 39.04
C GLU A 634 2.60 -2.47 38.84
N ASP A 635 3.55 -1.64 38.49
CA ASP A 635 3.33 -0.22 38.18
C ASP A 635 2.50 0.01 36.90
N GLN A 636 2.38 -1.01 36.06
CA GLN A 636 1.54 -1.00 34.85
C GLN A 636 0.12 -1.50 35.11
N ARG A 637 -0.21 -1.92 36.33
CA ARG A 637 -1.57 -2.35 36.71
C ARG A 637 -2.53 -1.18 36.67
N VAL A 638 -3.58 -1.26 35.88
CA VAL A 638 -4.57 -0.19 35.68
C VAL A 638 -5.98 -0.57 36.12
N ILE A 639 -6.27 -1.87 36.21
CA ILE A 639 -7.48 -2.40 36.82
C ILE A 639 -7.14 -3.60 37.71
N GLU A 640 -7.97 -3.85 38.71
CA GLU A 640 -7.84 -4.97 39.63
C GLU A 640 -8.03 -6.33 38.92
N PRO A 641 -7.33 -7.40 39.32
CA PRO A 641 -7.47 -8.73 38.72
C PRO A 641 -8.92 -9.23 38.71
N ARG A 642 -9.68 -8.91 39.76
CA ARG A 642 -11.09 -9.28 39.89
C ARG A 642 -12.00 -8.60 38.86
N ASN A 643 -11.68 -7.35 38.49
CA ASN A 643 -12.36 -6.63 37.40
C ASN A 643 -12.11 -7.32 36.07
N ALA A 644 -10.84 -7.55 35.75
CA ALA A 644 -10.45 -8.25 34.52
C ALA A 644 -11.11 -9.64 34.42
N PHE A 645 -11.17 -10.39 35.51
CA PHE A 645 -11.77 -11.74 35.58
C PHE A 645 -13.26 -11.71 35.27
N ILE A 646 -14.06 -10.83 35.95
CA ILE A 646 -15.48 -10.72 35.68
C ILE A 646 -15.73 -10.20 34.26
N MET A 647 -14.95 -9.22 33.78
CA MET A 647 -15.07 -8.77 32.41
C MET A 647 -14.77 -9.89 31.40
N ASN A 648 -13.75 -10.75 31.66
CA ASN A 648 -13.48 -11.94 30.86
C ASN A 648 -14.69 -12.88 30.81
N SER A 649 -15.35 -13.12 31.94
CA SER A 649 -16.57 -13.93 31.98
C SER A 649 -17.70 -13.32 31.12
N LEU A 650 -17.88 -12.00 31.15
CA LEU A 650 -18.85 -11.29 30.31
C LEU A 650 -18.50 -11.33 28.81
N LEU A 651 -17.23 -11.13 28.47
CA LEU A 651 -16.76 -11.15 27.08
C LEU A 651 -16.78 -12.55 26.46
N GLN A 652 -16.61 -13.61 27.28
CA GLN A 652 -16.76 -15.00 26.86
C GLN A 652 -18.20 -15.30 26.46
N GLU A 653 -19.18 -14.78 27.20
CA GLU A 653 -20.60 -14.96 26.87
C GLU A 653 -20.95 -14.40 25.48
N ILE A 654 -20.34 -13.29 25.09
CA ILE A 654 -20.54 -12.65 23.76
C ILE A 654 -20.13 -13.62 22.63
N THR A 655 -19.01 -14.32 22.81
CA THR A 655 -18.48 -15.27 21.81
C THR A 655 -19.18 -16.63 21.91
N ARG A 656 -19.82 -16.96 23.04
CA ARG A 656 -20.56 -18.20 23.24
C ARG A 656 -21.98 -18.13 22.71
N SER A 657 -22.75 -17.10 23.07
CA SER A 657 -24.18 -17.00 22.79
C SER A 657 -24.63 -15.63 22.27
N GLY A 658 -23.72 -14.63 22.25
CA GLY A 658 -24.04 -13.25 21.89
C GLY A 658 -23.78 -12.92 20.43
N THR A 659 -23.48 -11.64 20.15
CA THR A 659 -23.31 -11.10 18.81
C THR A 659 -22.10 -11.69 18.07
N ALA A 660 -21.19 -12.38 18.78
CA ALA A 660 -20.01 -13.05 18.22
C ALA A 660 -20.04 -14.59 18.42
N ALA A 661 -21.22 -15.20 18.60
CA ALA A 661 -21.35 -16.65 18.82
C ALA A 661 -20.71 -17.49 17.72
N ARG A 662 -20.59 -16.98 16.50
CA ARG A 662 -19.87 -17.58 15.38
C ARG A 662 -18.40 -17.90 15.72
N ALA A 663 -17.74 -17.13 16.61
CA ALA A 663 -16.35 -17.36 16.98
C ALA A 663 -16.14 -18.73 17.64
N GLN A 664 -16.87 -19.02 18.73
CA GLN A 664 -16.75 -20.33 19.40
C GLN A 664 -17.28 -21.47 18.53
N ALA A 665 -18.37 -21.23 17.77
CA ALA A 665 -18.92 -22.25 16.87
C ALA A 665 -17.93 -22.67 15.76
N SER A 666 -17.21 -21.68 15.19
CA SER A 666 -16.25 -21.94 14.10
C SER A 666 -14.93 -22.52 14.62
N LEU A 667 -14.38 -21.98 15.70
CA LEU A 667 -13.08 -22.37 16.24
C LEU A 667 -13.14 -23.54 17.22
N LYS A 668 -14.35 -23.90 17.70
CA LYS A 668 -14.60 -24.98 18.66
C LYS A 668 -13.75 -24.84 19.93
N ARG A 669 -13.58 -23.59 20.42
CA ARG A 669 -12.77 -23.24 21.59
C ARG A 669 -13.61 -22.42 22.58
N PRO A 670 -13.62 -22.75 23.86
CA PRO A 670 -14.34 -21.99 24.89
C PRO A 670 -13.55 -20.77 25.39
N ASP A 671 -12.24 -20.68 25.18
CA ASP A 671 -11.34 -19.65 25.68
C ASP A 671 -11.20 -18.46 24.72
N LEU A 672 -12.32 -18.05 24.13
CA LEU A 672 -12.44 -16.91 23.25
C LEU A 672 -13.27 -15.81 23.89
N TYR A 673 -12.77 -14.61 23.82
CA TYR A 673 -13.33 -13.41 24.43
C TYR A 673 -13.40 -12.30 23.40
N GLY A 674 -14.42 -11.44 23.41
CA GLY A 674 -14.44 -10.35 22.45
C GLY A 674 -15.77 -9.63 22.35
N LYS A 675 -15.78 -8.55 21.56
CA LYS A 675 -16.95 -7.72 21.34
C LYS A 675 -17.01 -7.21 19.90
N THR A 676 -18.19 -7.30 19.29
CA THR A 676 -18.52 -6.65 18.03
C THR A 676 -18.76 -5.15 18.22
N GLY A 677 -18.35 -4.36 17.27
CA GLY A 677 -18.68 -2.94 17.14
C GLY A 677 -19.36 -2.68 15.79
N THR A 678 -20.39 -1.87 15.81
CA THR A 678 -21.04 -1.33 14.63
C THR A 678 -21.47 0.07 14.99
N THR A 679 -21.11 1.05 14.18
CA THR A 679 -21.52 2.43 14.37
C THR A 679 -22.91 2.66 13.79
N ASN A 680 -23.52 3.79 14.13
CA ASN A 680 -24.79 4.19 13.51
C ASN A 680 -24.64 4.19 11.99
N ASP A 681 -25.70 3.81 11.29
CA ASP A 681 -25.73 3.69 9.83
C ASP A 681 -24.68 2.73 9.24
N SER A 682 -24.11 1.81 10.05
CA SER A 682 -23.11 0.83 9.63
C SER A 682 -21.94 1.47 8.84
N VAL A 683 -21.38 2.57 9.35
CA VAL A 683 -20.24 3.28 8.74
C VAL A 683 -18.93 2.55 9.05
N ASP A 684 -18.79 2.03 10.27
CA ASP A 684 -17.64 1.28 10.76
C ASP A 684 -18.08 -0.08 11.31
N ALA A 685 -17.38 -1.10 10.91
CA ALA A 685 -17.54 -2.47 11.42
C ALA A 685 -16.28 -2.88 12.18
N TRP A 686 -16.45 -3.37 13.44
CA TRP A 686 -15.36 -3.76 14.31
C TRP A 686 -15.57 -5.15 14.90
N PHE A 687 -14.49 -5.86 15.09
CA PHE A 687 -14.41 -6.93 16.06
C PHE A 687 -13.07 -6.86 16.80
N VAL A 688 -13.12 -6.83 18.12
CA VAL A 688 -11.94 -6.92 18.97
C VAL A 688 -12.12 -8.08 19.90
N GLY A 689 -11.17 -9.00 19.88
CA GLY A 689 -11.25 -10.20 20.69
C GLY A 689 -9.90 -10.84 20.93
N TYR A 690 -9.87 -11.81 21.82
CA TYR A 690 -8.64 -12.46 22.25
C TYR A 690 -8.86 -13.90 22.73
N GLN A 691 -7.75 -14.61 22.76
CA GLN A 691 -7.47 -15.78 23.58
C GLN A 691 -6.37 -15.36 24.57
N PRO A 692 -6.19 -15.96 25.75
CA PRO A 692 -5.25 -15.45 26.77
C PRO A 692 -3.81 -15.18 26.33
N THR A 693 -3.37 -15.67 25.18
CA THR A 693 -2.02 -15.44 24.62
C THR A 693 -1.99 -14.54 23.42
N LEU A 694 -3.15 -14.11 22.88
CA LEU A 694 -3.23 -13.38 21.64
C LEU A 694 -4.47 -12.50 21.58
N VAL A 695 -4.30 -11.19 21.46
CA VAL A 695 -5.37 -10.22 21.22
C VAL A 695 -5.30 -9.73 19.78
N ALA A 696 -6.46 -9.56 19.12
CA ALA A 696 -6.51 -9.00 17.78
C ALA A 696 -7.72 -8.09 17.59
N ALA A 697 -7.54 -7.05 16.77
CA ALA A 697 -8.57 -6.11 16.35
C ALA A 697 -8.68 -6.10 14.83
N ALA A 698 -9.90 -6.23 14.33
CA ALA A 698 -10.26 -6.09 12.93
C ALA A 698 -11.25 -4.94 12.75
N TRP A 699 -11.00 -4.09 11.77
CA TRP A 699 -11.86 -2.98 11.38
C TRP A 699 -12.09 -3.00 9.87
N VAL A 700 -13.31 -2.60 9.43
CA VAL A 700 -13.69 -2.42 8.03
C VAL A 700 -14.50 -1.14 7.92
N GLY A 701 -14.17 -0.28 6.95
CA GLY A 701 -14.84 0.99 6.68
C GLY A 701 -14.32 1.68 5.43
N TYR A 702 -14.93 2.80 5.05
CA TYR A 702 -14.44 3.64 3.96
C TYR A 702 -13.58 4.79 4.49
N ASP A 703 -12.57 5.22 3.74
CA ASP A 703 -11.75 6.39 4.08
C ASP A 703 -12.60 7.66 4.19
N THR A 704 -13.46 7.90 3.23
CA THR A 704 -14.55 8.86 3.36
C THR A 704 -15.74 8.15 3.98
N PRO A 705 -16.09 8.45 5.26
CA PRO A 705 -17.12 7.74 6.00
C PRO A 705 -18.45 7.68 5.25
N ARG A 706 -18.94 6.48 4.97
CA ARG A 706 -20.23 6.21 4.34
C ARG A 706 -20.78 4.86 4.77
N ASN A 707 -22.05 4.64 4.57
CA ASN A 707 -22.73 3.41 4.93
C ASN A 707 -22.16 2.19 4.19
N LEU A 708 -21.80 1.13 4.91
CA LEU A 708 -21.31 -0.15 4.36
C LEU A 708 -22.46 -1.01 3.78
N GLY A 709 -23.69 -0.76 4.17
CA GLY A 709 -24.87 -1.53 3.80
C GLY A 709 -25.70 -1.93 5.03
N SER A 710 -27.01 -2.03 4.88
CA SER A 710 -27.97 -2.22 5.99
C SER A 710 -27.78 -3.54 6.77
N ARG A 711 -27.06 -4.51 6.22
CA ARG A 711 -26.76 -5.82 6.85
C ARG A 711 -25.29 -5.99 7.22
N GLU A 712 -24.47 -4.99 6.95
CA GLU A 712 -23.04 -5.05 7.16
C GLU A 712 -22.69 -4.57 8.57
N THR A 713 -22.31 -5.52 9.42
CA THR A 713 -22.04 -5.29 10.84
C THR A 713 -20.67 -5.82 11.22
N GLY A 714 -20.17 -5.46 12.40
CA GLY A 714 -18.95 -6.05 12.93
C GLY A 714 -18.97 -7.57 13.02
N GLY A 715 -20.15 -8.15 13.32
CA GLY A 715 -20.36 -9.61 13.33
C GLY A 715 -20.37 -10.25 11.93
N GLY A 716 -20.72 -9.47 10.90
CA GLY A 716 -20.78 -9.94 9.50
C GLY A 716 -19.50 -9.70 8.70
N LEU A 717 -18.74 -8.64 9.00
CA LEU A 717 -17.53 -8.24 8.26
C LEU A 717 -16.25 -8.51 9.03
N SER A 718 -16.08 -7.91 10.21
CA SER A 718 -14.78 -7.93 10.92
C SER A 718 -14.57 -9.22 11.72
N LEU A 719 -15.65 -9.81 12.26
CA LEU A 719 -15.56 -11.09 12.97
C LEU A 719 -15.08 -12.24 12.09
N PRO A 720 -15.53 -12.43 10.83
CA PRO A 720 -14.96 -13.43 9.93
C PRO A 720 -13.45 -13.29 9.72
N ILE A 721 -12.95 -12.07 9.47
CA ILE A 721 -11.52 -11.79 9.33
C ILE A 721 -10.75 -12.25 10.57
N TRP A 722 -11.26 -11.92 11.75
CA TRP A 722 -10.67 -12.32 13.02
C TRP A 722 -10.70 -13.86 13.21
N ILE A 723 -11.82 -14.52 12.86
CA ILE A 723 -11.93 -15.99 12.96
C ILE A 723 -10.92 -16.68 12.05
N ASP A 724 -10.79 -16.24 10.80
CA ASP A 724 -9.89 -16.84 9.82
C ASP A 724 -8.41 -16.70 10.24
N TYR A 725 -8.05 -15.56 10.83
CA TYR A 725 -6.75 -15.37 11.44
C TYR A 725 -6.55 -16.30 12.65
N MET A 726 -7.47 -16.26 13.63
CA MET A 726 -7.33 -17.03 14.87
C MET A 726 -7.33 -18.54 14.64
N LYS A 727 -7.99 -19.02 13.60
CA LYS A 727 -8.02 -20.44 13.25
C LYS A 727 -6.62 -21.01 13.03
N GLN A 728 -5.72 -20.23 12.44
CA GLN A 728 -4.34 -20.62 12.17
C GLN A 728 -3.41 -20.20 13.32
N ALA A 729 -3.56 -19.00 13.83
CA ALA A 729 -2.72 -18.47 14.89
C ALA A 729 -2.85 -19.24 16.23
N LEU A 730 -3.98 -19.93 16.46
CA LEU A 730 -4.23 -20.75 17.63
C LEU A 730 -4.07 -22.25 17.36
N ASP A 731 -3.60 -22.66 16.19
CA ASP A 731 -3.30 -24.05 15.93
C ASP A 731 -2.17 -24.53 16.86
N GLY A 732 -2.38 -25.69 17.50
CA GLY A 732 -1.47 -26.22 18.53
C GLY A 732 -1.41 -25.44 19.85
N VAL A 733 -2.12 -24.29 19.98
CA VAL A 733 -2.18 -23.54 21.25
C VAL A 733 -3.19 -24.22 22.19
N PRO A 734 -2.80 -24.59 23.42
CA PRO A 734 -3.69 -25.24 24.35
C PRO A 734 -4.85 -24.32 24.79
N VAL A 735 -6.00 -24.93 25.12
CA VAL A 735 -7.11 -24.17 25.72
C VAL A 735 -6.72 -23.70 27.12
N MET A 736 -6.91 -22.41 27.37
CA MET A 736 -6.54 -21.78 28.65
C MET A 736 -7.79 -21.14 29.29
N GLN A 737 -7.89 -21.23 30.60
CA GLN A 737 -8.95 -20.57 31.37
C GLN A 737 -8.32 -19.68 32.45
N TYR A 738 -8.99 -18.57 32.74
CA TYR A 738 -8.57 -17.72 33.84
C TYR A 738 -9.04 -18.29 35.17
N ASN A 739 -8.14 -18.33 36.16
CA ASN A 739 -8.48 -18.71 37.51
C ASN A 739 -9.11 -17.52 38.27
N PRO A 740 -10.10 -17.75 39.10
CA PRO A 740 -10.70 -16.72 39.91
C PRO A 740 -9.67 -16.13 40.89
N PRO A 741 -9.45 -14.81 40.89
CA PRO A 741 -8.55 -14.16 41.82
C PRO A 741 -9.21 -13.99 43.21
N ALA A 742 -8.46 -13.56 44.21
CA ALA A 742 -8.98 -13.17 45.51
C ALA A 742 -10.03 -12.04 45.38
N GLY A 743 -11.03 -12.06 46.26
CA GLY A 743 -12.15 -11.09 46.25
C GLY A 743 -13.25 -11.35 45.23
N VAL A 744 -13.24 -12.55 44.60
CA VAL A 744 -14.30 -13.01 43.71
C VAL A 744 -14.92 -14.27 44.25
N ILE A 745 -16.27 -14.31 44.30
CA ILE A 745 -17.05 -15.47 44.73
C ILE A 745 -17.96 -15.98 43.60
N ASN A 746 -18.20 -17.28 43.60
CA ASN A 746 -19.19 -17.89 42.71
C ASN A 746 -20.45 -18.27 43.52
N VAL A 747 -21.61 -17.77 43.08
CA VAL A 747 -22.89 -18.11 43.68
C VAL A 747 -23.87 -18.48 42.58
N GLY A 748 -24.34 -19.72 42.60
CA GLY A 748 -25.30 -20.22 41.63
C GLY A 748 -24.75 -20.26 40.19
N GLY A 749 -23.45 -20.41 40.02
CA GLY A 749 -22.77 -20.44 38.69
C GLY A 749 -22.39 -19.05 38.13
N GLU A 750 -22.65 -18.00 38.91
CA GLU A 750 -22.31 -16.63 38.50
C GLU A 750 -21.25 -16.02 39.43
N TRP A 751 -20.45 -15.08 38.88
CA TRP A 751 -19.31 -14.45 39.54
C TRP A 751 -19.67 -13.06 40.09
N TYR A 752 -19.24 -12.76 41.31
CA TYR A 752 -19.46 -11.51 42.00
C TYR A 752 -18.18 -11.04 42.69
N TYR A 753 -18.04 -9.75 42.92
CA TYR A 753 -17.14 -9.27 43.98
C TYR A 753 -17.69 -9.72 45.33
N GLU A 754 -16.83 -10.15 46.23
CA GLU A 754 -17.22 -10.66 47.52
C GLU A 754 -18.12 -9.70 48.28
N GLU A 755 -17.80 -8.40 48.29
CA GLU A 755 -18.59 -7.34 48.92
C GLU A 755 -19.92 -7.06 48.22
N TYR A 756 -20.04 -7.39 46.93
CA TYR A 756 -21.23 -7.17 46.10
C TYR A 756 -21.92 -8.49 45.69
N GLY A 757 -21.87 -9.49 46.54
CA GLY A 757 -22.60 -10.76 46.35
C GLY A 757 -24.10 -10.56 46.21
N PRO A 758 -24.88 -11.65 45.95
CA PRO A 758 -26.33 -11.56 45.74
C PRO A 758 -27.06 -10.75 46.79
N GLY A 759 -27.89 -9.80 46.34
CA GLY A 759 -28.64 -8.90 47.22
C GLY A 759 -27.87 -7.68 47.76
N ARG A 760 -26.57 -7.61 47.46
CA ARG A 760 -25.70 -6.45 47.76
C ARG A 760 -25.30 -5.73 46.45
N GLY A 761 -24.81 -4.49 46.58
CA GLY A 761 -24.48 -3.67 45.40
C GLY A 761 -25.70 -3.11 44.67
N VAL A 762 -25.58 -2.88 43.36
CA VAL A 762 -26.66 -2.32 42.54
C VAL A 762 -27.75 -3.35 42.30
N ARG A 763 -28.97 -3.11 42.84
CA ARG A 763 -30.10 -4.04 42.75
C ARG A 763 -30.74 -4.05 41.35
N GLY A 764 -30.81 -2.89 40.68
CA GLY A 764 -31.37 -2.75 39.33
C GLY A 764 -31.26 -1.33 38.80
N LEU A 765 -31.43 -1.16 37.52
CA LEU A 765 -31.36 0.13 36.81
C LEU A 765 -32.58 0.29 35.92
N GLY A 766 -33.29 1.42 36.05
CA GLY A 766 -34.44 1.78 35.19
C GLY A 766 -35.65 0.87 35.30
N LEU A 767 -35.81 0.16 36.47
CA LEU A 767 -36.91 -0.77 36.65
C LEU A 767 -38.26 -0.06 36.92
N ASN A 768 -38.19 1.22 37.31
CA ASN A 768 -39.38 2.07 37.53
C ASN A 768 -39.74 2.92 36.32
N ASP A 769 -38.96 2.78 35.23
CA ASP A 769 -39.23 3.54 33.99
C ASP A 769 -40.54 3.00 33.34
N PRO A 770 -41.43 3.86 32.84
CA PRO A 770 -42.66 3.42 32.20
C PRO A 770 -42.36 2.55 30.97
N TRP A 771 -42.96 1.37 30.90
CA TRP A 771 -42.90 0.45 29.77
C TRP A 771 -44.02 0.76 28.77
N PRO A 772 -43.76 0.99 27.49
CA PRO A 772 -44.79 1.19 26.48
C PRO A 772 -45.58 -0.11 26.30
N GLY A 773 -46.78 -0.16 26.81
CA GLY A 773 -47.68 -1.32 26.73
C GLY A 773 -48.11 -1.94 28.05
N MET A 774 -47.71 -1.42 29.25
CA MET A 774 -48.38 -1.75 30.49
C MET A 774 -49.68 -0.95 30.63
N PRO A 775 -50.79 -1.60 30.94
CA PRO A 775 -52.03 -0.89 31.32
C PRO A 775 -51.78 -0.09 32.62
N ASP A 776 -52.35 1.09 32.69
CA ASP A 776 -52.38 1.93 33.89
C ASP A 776 -52.95 1.14 35.08
N GLY A 777 -52.09 0.57 35.89
CA GLY A 777 -52.41 -0.21 37.03
C GLY A 777 -51.29 -0.19 38.04
N GLY A 778 -51.21 0.87 38.82
CA GLY A 778 -50.13 1.20 39.75
C GLY A 778 -49.80 0.13 40.77
N MET A 779 -48.47 -0.09 40.93
CA MET A 779 -47.91 -0.49 42.22
C MET A 779 -47.53 0.77 43.04
N PRO A 780 -47.78 0.78 44.35
CA PRO A 780 -47.54 1.95 45.17
C PRO A 780 -46.06 2.28 45.27
N ALA A 781 -45.74 3.53 45.01
CA ALA A 781 -44.41 4.11 45.15
C ALA A 781 -43.93 4.00 46.62
N THR A 782 -42.81 3.32 46.85
CA THR A 782 -42.01 3.54 48.06
C THR A 782 -41.22 4.83 47.88
N GLU A 783 -41.52 5.83 48.70
CA GLU A 783 -40.77 7.10 48.76
C GLU A 783 -39.28 6.80 48.96
N GLY A 784 -38.50 7.09 47.94
CA GLY A 784 -37.04 7.13 47.99
C GLY A 784 -36.59 8.54 47.52
N GLU A 785 -35.79 9.16 48.33
CA GLU A 785 -35.26 10.51 48.20
C GLU A 785 -34.92 10.91 46.77
N GLN A 786 -35.54 11.97 46.30
CA GLN A 786 -35.17 12.70 45.10
C GLN A 786 -33.83 13.43 45.35
N LEU A 787 -32.77 12.98 44.71
CA LEU A 787 -31.57 13.77 44.56
C LEU A 787 -31.87 15.01 43.68
N PRO A 788 -31.42 16.19 44.05
CA PRO A 788 -31.65 17.39 43.25
C PRO A 788 -30.89 17.32 41.88
N PRO A 789 -31.48 17.91 40.82
CA PRO A 789 -30.83 17.91 39.52
C PRO A 789 -29.47 18.63 39.58
N VAL A 790 -28.44 17.93 39.15
CA VAL A 790 -27.07 18.50 39.02
C VAL A 790 -27.07 19.51 37.88
N PRO A 791 -26.71 20.78 38.09
CA PRO A 791 -26.63 21.77 37.01
C PRO A 791 -25.50 21.41 36.04
N ILE A 792 -25.81 21.33 34.76
CA ILE A 792 -24.84 21.13 33.69
C ILE A 792 -24.07 22.41 33.49
N PRO A 793 -22.72 22.41 33.59
CA PRO A 793 -21.89 23.58 33.32
C PRO A 793 -22.10 24.13 31.91
N SER A 794 -22.08 25.45 31.76
CA SER A 794 -22.33 26.17 30.48
C SER A 794 -21.39 25.78 29.34
N ASP A 795 -20.23 25.22 29.63
CA ASP A 795 -19.23 24.80 28.65
C ASP A 795 -19.58 23.48 27.96
N VAL A 796 -20.42 22.63 28.59
CA VAL A 796 -20.91 21.38 28.03
C VAL A 796 -21.93 21.62 26.89
N ARG A 797 -22.60 22.78 26.93
CA ARG A 797 -23.61 23.17 25.92
C ARG A 797 -23.04 23.42 24.54
N ARG A 798 -21.80 23.89 24.41
CA ARG A 798 -21.16 24.19 23.11
C ARG A 798 -20.68 22.93 22.40
N GLY A 799 -20.15 21.95 23.10
CA GLY A 799 -19.59 20.74 22.50
C GLY A 799 -20.61 19.79 21.86
N ILE A 800 -21.87 19.79 22.33
CA ILE A 800 -22.94 18.95 21.75
C ILE A 800 -23.38 19.49 20.37
N LEU A 801 -23.37 20.81 20.18
CA LEU A 801 -23.75 21.43 18.89
C LEU A 801 -22.75 21.17 17.76
N ASP A 802 -21.47 20.96 18.09
CA ASP A 802 -20.43 20.70 17.10
C ASP A 802 -20.41 19.23 16.63
N LEU A 803 -20.90 18.29 17.45
CA LEU A 803 -21.01 16.87 17.06
C LEU A 803 -22.11 16.58 16.02
N PHE A 804 -23.04 17.52 15.81
CA PHE A 804 -24.15 17.38 14.85
C PHE A 804 -24.04 18.32 13.64
N ARG A 805 -22.90 19.03 13.49
CA ARG A 805 -22.66 19.99 12.39
C ARG A 805 -21.77 19.47 11.25
N ASN A 806 -21.25 18.23 11.37
CA ASN A 806 -20.46 17.58 10.31
C ASN A 806 -21.12 16.29 9.85
#